data_91124ef51d1b44aa5493a13c398fd35d
#
_entry.id   91124ef51d1b44aa5493a13c398fd35d
#
_cell.length_a   1.000
_cell.length_b   1.000
_cell.length_c   1.000
_cell.angle_alpha   90.00
_cell.angle_beta   90.00
_cell.angle_gamma   90.00
#
_symmetry.space_group_name_H-M   'P 1'
#
loop_
_entity.id
_entity.type
_entity.pdbx_description
1 polymer ?
#
loop_
_entity_poly.entity_id
_entity_poly.type
_entity_poly.pdbx_seq_one_letter_code
_entity_poly.pdbx_strand_id
1 'polypeptide(L)'
;MNTNYIEELNESQCAAVTYNDGPSLVIAGAGSGKTRVLTYKIAYLLENGYQPWNILALTFTNKAAREMKDRIARQVGMERARYLWMGTFHSVFSRILRAEAKYIGFTSQFTIYDSADSKSLIRSIIKEMGLDEKTYKPGMVQARISSAKNHLVSPTGYAANKEAYEGDMAAKVPAVREIYTRYWERCRQAGAMDFDDLLVYTYILFRDFPEVLARYREQFRYVLVDEYQDTNYAQHSIVLQLTKENQRVCVVGDDAQSIYSFRGADIDNILYFTKVYPNTKVFKLEQNYRSTQTIVCAANSLIEKNERQIRKEVFSEKERGEPIGVFQAYSDVEEGDIVANKIAELRREHSYGYADFAILYRTNAQSRVFEEALRKRSMPYKIYGGLSFYQRKEIKDVIAYFRLVVNPNDEEAFKRIINYPARGIGDTTVGKIISAATENGVSLWAALCEPLSYGLNINKGTHTKLQGFRELIEGFMTDQVDKSAYEIGTDIIRRSGIINDVCQDTSPENLSRKENIEELVNGMNDFCALRQEEGNPNISLTDFLSEIALLTYQDSDKADDGEKITLMTVHSAKGLEFKNVFVVGLEENLFPSGMVGDSPRALEEERRLFYVAITRAEEHCYISFAKTRFRYGKMEFGSPSRFLRDIDVNYLRLPHEAGVSRSVDEGAGRFRREIEGGFTRAASPTRTPYGTKFSDRERPKAQVIAPTVPKNLKKVSAVSGSSIRSASAGSASVTGVQAGQMIEHERFGLGEVIRVEGTGDNAKATIHFKNAGDKQLLLRFARFKVIE
;
A
#
# COMPACT_ATOMS: atom_id res chain seq x y z
N MET A 1 26.76 -30.51 -23.80
CA MET A 1 26.12 -29.51 -22.92
C MET A 1 27.18 -28.47 -22.62
N ASN A 2 26.85 -27.21 -22.76
CA ASN A 2 27.84 -26.14 -22.61
C ASN A 2 28.11 -25.95 -21.10
N THR A 3 29.26 -26.43 -20.62
CA THR A 3 29.75 -26.22 -19.25
C THR A 3 30.16 -24.78 -18.96
N ASN A 4 29.87 -23.86 -19.90
CA ASN A 4 30.36 -22.48 -19.87
C ASN A 4 29.60 -21.55 -18.89
N TYR A 5 28.43 -21.96 -18.35
CA TYR A 5 27.67 -21.09 -17.45
C TYR A 5 28.34 -20.85 -16.08
N ILE A 6 29.22 -21.76 -15.65
CA ILE A 6 30.00 -21.62 -14.41
C ILE A 6 31.03 -20.48 -14.58
N GLU A 7 31.59 -20.31 -15.77
CA GLU A 7 32.55 -19.25 -16.09
C GLU A 7 31.89 -17.84 -16.12
N GLU A 8 30.57 -17.78 -16.24
CA GLU A 8 29.82 -16.52 -16.16
C GLU A 8 29.60 -16.04 -14.69
N LEU A 9 29.94 -16.86 -13.71
CA LEU A 9 29.73 -16.60 -12.29
C LEU A 9 30.97 -15.98 -11.66
N ASN A 10 30.78 -15.03 -10.76
CA ASN A 10 31.87 -14.60 -9.89
C ASN A 10 32.21 -15.71 -8.85
N GLU A 11 33.32 -15.55 -8.13
CA GLU A 11 33.82 -16.55 -7.19
C GLU A 11 32.77 -16.94 -6.13
N SER A 12 32.08 -15.96 -5.52
CA SER A 12 31.05 -16.20 -4.49
C SER A 12 29.83 -16.92 -5.05
N GLN A 13 29.40 -16.55 -6.25
CA GLN A 13 28.29 -17.20 -6.95
C GLN A 13 28.67 -18.64 -7.31
N CYS A 14 29.86 -18.84 -7.87
CA CYS A 14 30.39 -20.17 -8.21
C CYS A 14 30.48 -21.09 -6.98
N ALA A 15 31.01 -20.59 -5.87
CA ALA A 15 31.09 -21.33 -4.62
C ALA A 15 29.69 -21.72 -4.09
N ALA A 16 28.68 -20.82 -4.20
CA ALA A 16 27.32 -21.13 -3.79
C ALA A 16 26.66 -22.17 -4.70
N VAL A 17 26.89 -22.09 -6.01
CA VAL A 17 26.32 -23.01 -7.02
C VAL A 17 26.91 -24.41 -6.87
N THR A 18 28.22 -24.56 -6.63
CA THR A 18 28.91 -25.85 -6.61
C THR A 18 28.81 -26.58 -5.27
N TYR A 19 28.48 -25.88 -4.17
CA TYR A 19 28.39 -26.51 -2.84
C TYR A 19 27.10 -27.34 -2.67
N ASN A 20 27.22 -28.67 -2.51
CA ASN A 20 26.09 -29.61 -2.39
C ASN A 20 26.17 -30.52 -1.14
N ASP A 21 27.16 -30.36 -0.27
CA ASP A 21 27.44 -31.33 0.80
C ASP A 21 26.61 -31.14 2.08
N GLY A 22 25.85 -30.08 2.14
CA GLY A 22 25.01 -29.79 3.32
C GLY A 22 24.10 -28.60 3.12
N PRO A 23 23.47 -28.10 4.21
CA PRO A 23 22.63 -26.94 4.15
C PRO A 23 23.43 -25.70 3.76
N SER A 24 22.85 -24.87 2.91
CA SER A 24 23.47 -23.63 2.46
C SER A 24 22.52 -22.46 2.58
N LEU A 25 23.03 -21.35 3.09
CA LEU A 25 22.34 -20.07 3.19
C LEU A 25 23.06 -19.06 2.28
N VAL A 26 22.39 -18.64 1.24
CA VAL A 26 22.90 -17.63 0.31
C VAL A 26 22.29 -16.28 0.64
N ILE A 27 23.05 -15.43 1.29
CA ILE A 27 22.65 -14.04 1.59
C ILE A 27 23.07 -13.17 0.42
N ALA A 28 22.08 -12.60 -0.25
CA ALA A 28 22.29 -11.95 -1.53
C ALA A 28 21.75 -10.53 -1.51
N GLY A 29 22.61 -9.54 -1.64
CA GLY A 29 22.23 -8.14 -1.75
C GLY A 29 21.28 -7.88 -2.93
N ALA A 30 20.64 -6.71 -2.93
CA ALA A 30 19.84 -6.30 -4.09
C ALA A 30 20.72 -6.31 -5.36
N GLY A 31 20.20 -6.81 -6.48
CA GLY A 31 20.92 -6.82 -7.75
C GLY A 31 22.15 -7.75 -7.83
N SER A 32 22.37 -8.64 -6.87
CA SER A 32 23.55 -9.53 -6.82
C SER A 32 23.40 -10.85 -7.60
N GLY A 33 22.27 -11.05 -8.31
CA GLY A 33 22.06 -12.24 -9.13
C GLY A 33 21.49 -13.44 -8.39
N LYS A 34 20.68 -13.25 -7.33
CA LYS A 34 19.96 -14.32 -6.60
C LYS A 34 19.36 -15.39 -7.51
N THR A 35 18.55 -14.97 -8.46
CA THR A 35 17.88 -15.88 -9.40
C THR A 35 18.86 -16.61 -10.31
N ARG A 36 19.99 -15.98 -10.68
CA ARG A 36 21.07 -16.61 -11.46
C ARG A 36 21.68 -17.76 -10.67
N VAL A 37 22.04 -17.54 -9.41
CA VAL A 37 22.62 -18.59 -8.56
C VAL A 37 21.66 -19.77 -8.40
N LEU A 38 20.35 -19.53 -8.17
CA LEU A 38 19.37 -20.61 -8.07
C LEU A 38 19.23 -21.40 -9.36
N THR A 39 19.10 -20.72 -10.50
CA THR A 39 18.94 -21.37 -11.80
C THR A 39 20.16 -22.19 -12.18
N TYR A 40 21.35 -21.66 -11.95
CA TYR A 40 22.61 -22.34 -12.26
C TYR A 40 22.90 -23.48 -11.27
N LYS A 41 22.50 -23.34 -10.00
CA LYS A 41 22.56 -24.45 -9.05
C LYS A 41 21.67 -25.62 -9.47
N ILE A 42 20.47 -25.38 -9.98
CA ILE A 42 19.61 -26.43 -10.50
C ILE A 42 20.26 -27.11 -11.72
N ALA A 43 20.84 -26.34 -12.63
CA ALA A 43 21.57 -26.88 -13.77
C ALA A 43 22.74 -27.76 -13.30
N TYR A 44 23.54 -27.27 -12.36
CA TYR A 44 24.65 -27.98 -11.79
C TYR A 44 24.22 -29.29 -11.09
N LEU A 45 23.13 -29.30 -10.32
CA LEU A 45 22.58 -30.50 -9.70
C LEU A 45 22.18 -31.55 -10.75
N LEU A 46 21.54 -31.13 -11.85
CA LEU A 46 21.13 -32.02 -12.95
C LEU A 46 22.34 -32.64 -13.68
N GLU A 47 23.44 -31.91 -13.80
CA GLU A 47 24.68 -32.41 -14.38
C GLU A 47 25.43 -33.36 -13.43
N ASN A 48 25.24 -33.18 -12.12
CA ASN A 48 25.85 -34.04 -11.10
C ASN A 48 24.95 -35.23 -10.69
N GLY A 49 24.09 -35.69 -11.56
CA GLY A 49 23.35 -36.95 -11.43
C GLY A 49 22.01 -36.85 -10.70
N TYR A 50 21.59 -35.65 -10.27
CA TYR A 50 20.21 -35.48 -9.77
C TYR A 50 19.23 -35.55 -10.93
N GLN A 51 18.16 -36.30 -10.73
CA GLN A 51 17.08 -36.31 -11.70
C GLN A 51 16.15 -35.12 -11.48
N PRO A 52 15.46 -34.61 -12.52
CA PRO A 52 14.57 -33.44 -12.38
C PRO A 52 13.53 -33.57 -11.26
N TRP A 53 12.97 -34.77 -11.08
CA TRP A 53 12.00 -35.04 -10.00
C TRP A 53 12.60 -35.14 -8.60
N ASN A 54 13.93 -35.19 -8.49
CA ASN A 54 14.64 -35.15 -7.19
C ASN A 54 14.87 -33.73 -6.67
N ILE A 55 14.58 -32.72 -7.46
CA ILE A 55 14.80 -31.32 -7.13
C ILE A 55 13.46 -30.64 -6.89
N LEU A 56 13.29 -30.09 -5.68
CA LEU A 56 12.18 -29.25 -5.30
C LEU A 56 12.63 -27.79 -5.24
N ALA A 57 12.10 -26.91 -6.08
CA ALA A 57 12.39 -25.47 -6.09
C ALA A 57 11.14 -24.67 -5.77
N LEU A 58 11.19 -23.94 -4.65
CA LEU A 58 10.09 -23.15 -4.12
C LEU A 58 10.37 -21.65 -4.25
N THR A 59 9.38 -20.88 -4.71
CA THR A 59 9.47 -19.42 -4.79
C THR A 59 8.17 -18.77 -4.30
N PHE A 60 8.16 -17.44 -4.22
CA PHE A 60 7.02 -16.71 -3.64
C PHE A 60 5.92 -16.37 -4.65
N THR A 61 6.25 -16.12 -5.92
CA THR A 61 5.29 -15.70 -6.94
C THR A 61 5.28 -16.60 -8.17
N ASN A 62 4.09 -16.76 -8.79
CA ASN A 62 3.94 -17.53 -10.02
C ASN A 62 4.74 -16.93 -11.20
N LYS A 63 4.96 -15.59 -11.21
CA LYS A 63 5.79 -14.91 -12.21
C LYS A 63 7.24 -15.37 -12.06
N ALA A 64 7.79 -15.30 -10.83
CA ALA A 64 9.15 -15.76 -10.56
C ALA A 64 9.34 -17.23 -10.91
N ALA A 65 8.36 -18.10 -10.55
CA ALA A 65 8.41 -19.52 -10.89
C ALA A 65 8.48 -19.76 -12.42
N ARG A 66 7.70 -19.03 -13.21
CA ARG A 66 7.71 -19.12 -14.67
C ARG A 66 9.06 -18.64 -15.24
N GLU A 67 9.50 -17.47 -14.83
CA GLU A 67 10.76 -16.89 -15.31
C GLU A 67 11.96 -17.79 -14.99
N MET A 68 12.03 -18.34 -13.78
CA MET A 68 13.05 -19.30 -13.39
C MET A 68 12.98 -20.56 -14.26
N LYS A 69 11.77 -21.11 -14.50
CA LYS A 69 11.58 -22.29 -15.34
C LYS A 69 12.05 -22.05 -16.78
N ASP A 70 11.75 -20.89 -17.34
CA ASP A 70 12.18 -20.51 -18.68
C ASP A 70 13.71 -20.36 -18.76
N ARG A 71 14.33 -19.76 -17.74
CA ARG A 71 15.79 -19.63 -17.65
C ARG A 71 16.47 -21.00 -17.56
N ILE A 72 15.94 -21.89 -16.71
CA ILE A 72 16.46 -23.27 -16.58
C ILE A 72 16.29 -24.04 -17.90
N ALA A 73 15.14 -23.92 -18.56
CA ALA A 73 14.88 -24.57 -19.83
C ALA A 73 15.87 -24.18 -20.93
N ARG A 74 16.35 -22.92 -20.94
CA ARG A 74 17.40 -22.46 -21.85
C ARG A 74 18.75 -23.12 -21.57
N GLN A 75 19.05 -23.45 -20.32
CA GLN A 75 20.33 -24.05 -19.90
C GLN A 75 20.37 -25.59 -20.10
N VAL A 76 19.30 -26.28 -19.64
CA VAL A 76 19.32 -27.76 -19.57
C VAL A 76 18.36 -28.43 -20.56
N GLY A 77 17.64 -27.65 -21.36
CA GLY A 77 16.65 -28.11 -22.31
C GLY A 77 15.23 -28.23 -21.75
N MET A 78 14.23 -28.00 -22.61
CA MET A 78 12.81 -27.98 -22.25
C MET A 78 12.33 -29.31 -21.64
N GLU A 79 12.80 -30.43 -22.13
CA GLU A 79 12.38 -31.75 -21.66
C GLU A 79 12.75 -31.99 -20.20
N ARG A 80 13.99 -31.68 -19.82
CA ARG A 80 14.44 -31.83 -18.43
C ARG A 80 13.74 -30.84 -17.50
N ALA A 81 13.61 -29.57 -17.90
CA ALA A 81 12.93 -28.56 -17.12
C ALA A 81 11.44 -28.86 -16.85
N ARG A 82 10.79 -29.64 -17.72
CA ARG A 82 9.37 -30.02 -17.58
C ARG A 82 9.09 -30.86 -16.33
N TYR A 83 10.03 -31.74 -15.96
CA TYR A 83 9.88 -32.70 -14.85
C TYR A 83 10.37 -32.16 -13.49
N LEU A 84 10.89 -30.92 -13.44
CA LEU A 84 11.24 -30.28 -12.19
C LEU A 84 10.01 -30.00 -11.32
N TRP A 85 10.11 -30.27 -10.05
CA TRP A 85 9.12 -29.82 -9.08
C TRP A 85 9.43 -28.36 -8.70
N MET A 86 8.85 -27.44 -9.46
CA MET A 86 9.07 -26.02 -9.30
C MET A 86 7.74 -25.26 -9.29
N GLY A 87 7.59 -24.34 -8.34
CA GLY A 87 6.41 -23.51 -8.21
C GLY A 87 6.39 -22.67 -6.94
N THR A 88 5.24 -22.04 -6.69
CA THR A 88 5.00 -21.42 -5.38
C THR A 88 4.72 -22.50 -4.34
N PHE A 89 4.96 -22.20 -3.06
CA PHE A 89 4.62 -23.09 -1.95
C PHE A 89 3.21 -23.66 -2.10
N HIS A 90 2.22 -22.81 -2.28
CA HIS A 90 0.82 -23.22 -2.40
C HIS A 90 0.56 -24.13 -3.61
N SER A 91 1.17 -23.82 -4.77
CA SER A 91 0.95 -24.65 -5.97
C SER A 91 1.54 -26.05 -5.85
N VAL A 92 2.75 -26.14 -5.28
CA VAL A 92 3.41 -27.44 -5.07
C VAL A 92 2.68 -28.26 -4.01
N PHE A 93 2.33 -27.64 -2.88
CA PHE A 93 1.69 -28.33 -1.76
C PHE A 93 0.24 -28.71 -2.08
N SER A 94 -0.49 -27.89 -2.82
CA SER A 94 -1.80 -28.30 -3.35
C SER A 94 -1.70 -29.56 -4.22
N ARG A 95 -0.66 -29.70 -5.04
CA ARG A 95 -0.43 -30.89 -5.85
C ARG A 95 -0.14 -32.13 -4.98
N ILE A 96 0.66 -31.99 -3.93
CA ILE A 96 0.93 -33.05 -2.96
C ILE A 96 -0.35 -33.46 -2.23
N LEU A 97 -1.10 -32.48 -1.70
CA LEU A 97 -2.36 -32.72 -0.99
C LEU A 97 -3.40 -33.42 -1.86
N ARG A 98 -3.47 -33.12 -3.15
CA ARG A 98 -4.38 -33.84 -4.08
C ARG A 98 -3.98 -35.29 -4.26
N ALA A 99 -2.69 -35.58 -4.35
CA ALA A 99 -2.18 -36.94 -4.45
C ALA A 99 -2.42 -37.76 -3.16
N GLU A 100 -2.29 -37.13 -2.00
CA GLU A 100 -2.35 -37.78 -0.69
C GLU A 100 -3.66 -37.47 0.09
N ALA A 101 -4.68 -36.97 -0.59
CA ALA A 101 -5.92 -36.46 0.01
C ALA A 101 -6.58 -37.45 1.00
N LYS A 102 -6.52 -38.75 0.72
CA LYS A 102 -7.08 -39.81 1.56
C LYS A 102 -6.50 -39.81 3.00
N TYR A 103 -5.22 -39.48 3.18
CA TYR A 103 -4.58 -39.50 4.50
C TYR A 103 -5.13 -38.40 5.41
N ILE A 104 -5.50 -37.26 4.83
CA ILE A 104 -6.00 -36.11 5.57
C ILE A 104 -7.54 -36.03 5.61
N GLY A 105 -8.24 -37.08 5.11
CA GLY A 105 -9.69 -37.16 5.13
C GLY A 105 -10.40 -36.27 4.10
N PHE A 106 -9.74 -35.95 2.97
CA PHE A 106 -10.31 -35.23 1.84
C PHE A 106 -10.34 -36.10 0.58
N THR A 107 -11.08 -35.64 -0.42
CA THR A 107 -11.00 -36.18 -1.78
C THR A 107 -9.93 -35.42 -2.58
N SER A 108 -9.39 -36.04 -3.63
CA SER A 108 -8.45 -35.39 -4.54
C SER A 108 -9.03 -34.14 -5.25
N GLN A 109 -10.35 -33.97 -5.22
CA GLN A 109 -11.09 -32.89 -5.88
C GLN A 109 -11.54 -31.81 -4.89
N PHE A 110 -10.88 -31.67 -3.73
CA PHE A 110 -11.23 -30.62 -2.78
C PHE A 110 -11.21 -29.23 -3.44
N THR A 111 -12.12 -28.36 -3.02
CA THR A 111 -12.21 -26.97 -3.47
C THR A 111 -11.21 -26.09 -2.73
N ILE A 112 -10.62 -25.12 -3.41
CA ILE A 112 -9.79 -24.07 -2.76
C ILE A 112 -10.64 -22.82 -2.67
N TYR A 113 -10.94 -22.39 -1.45
CA TYR A 113 -11.67 -21.16 -1.17
C TYR A 113 -10.76 -19.94 -1.30
N ASP A 114 -11.25 -18.92 -1.98
CA ASP A 114 -10.62 -17.63 -1.99
C ASP A 114 -10.99 -16.80 -0.73
N SER A 115 -10.48 -15.55 -0.67
CA SER A 115 -10.77 -14.66 0.47
C SER A 115 -12.24 -14.23 0.53
N ALA A 116 -12.94 -14.18 -0.61
CA ALA A 116 -14.37 -13.83 -0.63
C ALA A 116 -15.23 -15.00 -0.13
N ASP A 117 -14.92 -16.23 -0.56
CA ASP A 117 -15.57 -17.45 -0.09
C ASP A 117 -15.39 -17.63 1.42
N SER A 118 -14.17 -17.46 1.90
CA SER A 118 -13.82 -17.54 3.33
C SER A 118 -14.60 -16.51 4.16
N LYS A 119 -14.65 -15.24 3.73
CA LYS A 119 -15.44 -14.20 4.41
C LYS A 119 -16.93 -14.49 4.39
N SER A 120 -17.45 -15.03 3.29
CA SER A 120 -18.86 -15.41 3.17
C SER A 120 -19.23 -16.53 4.16
N LEU A 121 -18.39 -17.57 4.26
CA LEU A 121 -18.59 -18.65 5.22
C LEU A 121 -18.52 -18.14 6.67
N ILE A 122 -17.52 -17.34 7.02
CA ILE A 122 -17.38 -16.72 8.35
C ILE A 122 -18.62 -15.88 8.67
N ARG A 123 -19.13 -15.08 7.73
CA ARG A 123 -20.36 -14.30 7.91
C ARG A 123 -21.55 -15.18 8.22
N SER A 124 -21.71 -16.30 7.53
CA SER A 124 -22.79 -17.26 7.79
C SER A 124 -22.68 -17.82 9.20
N ILE A 125 -21.48 -18.20 9.64
CA ILE A 125 -21.24 -18.73 10.99
C ILE A 125 -21.57 -17.67 12.07
N ILE A 126 -21.14 -16.43 11.90
CA ILE A 126 -21.44 -15.31 12.80
C ILE A 126 -22.96 -15.15 12.96
N LYS A 127 -23.68 -15.19 11.84
CA LYS A 127 -25.15 -15.09 11.83
C LYS A 127 -25.84 -16.29 12.52
N GLU A 128 -25.39 -17.50 12.26
CA GLU A 128 -25.89 -18.73 12.87
C GLU A 128 -25.64 -18.75 14.38
N MET A 129 -24.55 -18.16 14.86
CA MET A 129 -24.25 -18.01 16.28
C MET A 129 -25.03 -16.87 16.96
N GLY A 130 -25.85 -16.12 16.22
CA GLY A 130 -26.56 -14.95 16.76
C GLY A 130 -25.67 -13.80 17.16
N LEU A 131 -24.43 -13.74 16.64
CA LEU A 131 -23.47 -12.69 16.95
C LEU A 131 -23.67 -11.46 16.05
N ASP A 132 -23.36 -10.28 16.60
CA ASP A 132 -23.45 -9.02 15.86
C ASP A 132 -22.31 -8.89 14.83
N GLU A 133 -22.66 -8.81 13.53
CA GLU A 133 -21.69 -8.67 12.43
C GLU A 133 -20.87 -7.37 12.51
N LYS A 134 -21.38 -6.33 13.17
CA LYS A 134 -20.63 -5.08 13.36
C LYS A 134 -19.50 -5.22 14.36
N THR A 135 -19.68 -6.08 15.35
CA THR A 135 -18.67 -6.43 16.35
C THR A 135 -17.72 -7.49 15.81
N TYR A 136 -18.27 -8.59 15.27
CA TYR A 136 -17.51 -9.69 14.68
C TYR A 136 -17.40 -9.52 13.16
N LYS A 137 -16.60 -8.54 12.73
CA LYS A 137 -16.41 -8.28 11.29
C LYS A 137 -15.76 -9.46 10.59
N PRO A 138 -16.35 -10.03 9.53
CA PRO A 138 -15.82 -11.25 8.88
C PRO A 138 -14.36 -11.13 8.45
N GLY A 139 -13.94 -9.96 7.95
CA GLY A 139 -12.55 -9.72 7.55
C GLY A 139 -11.57 -9.74 8.72
N MET A 140 -11.95 -9.17 9.87
CA MET A 140 -11.13 -9.20 11.08
C MET A 140 -11.03 -10.62 11.65
N VAL A 141 -12.14 -11.36 11.68
CA VAL A 141 -12.15 -12.76 12.14
C VAL A 141 -11.29 -13.61 11.20
N GLN A 142 -11.41 -13.43 9.87
CA GLN A 142 -10.57 -14.11 8.89
C GLN A 142 -9.08 -13.84 9.14
N ALA A 143 -8.69 -12.57 9.37
CA ALA A 143 -7.30 -12.22 9.62
C ALA A 143 -6.72 -12.92 10.86
N ARG A 144 -7.52 -13.07 11.94
CA ARG A 144 -7.11 -13.80 13.15
C ARG A 144 -6.95 -15.29 12.89
N ILE A 145 -7.90 -15.90 12.15
CA ILE A 145 -7.84 -17.32 11.75
C ILE A 145 -6.62 -17.55 10.86
N SER A 146 -6.38 -16.70 9.86
CA SER A 146 -5.22 -16.76 8.98
C SER A 146 -3.91 -16.65 9.76
N SER A 147 -3.82 -15.70 10.69
CA SER A 147 -2.65 -15.56 11.56
C SER A 147 -2.40 -16.85 12.38
N ALA A 148 -3.45 -17.44 12.97
CA ALA A 148 -3.33 -18.70 13.72
C ALA A 148 -2.84 -19.85 12.81
N LYS A 149 -3.41 -20.01 11.63
CA LYS A 149 -3.02 -21.03 10.65
C LYS A 149 -1.56 -20.86 10.19
N ASN A 150 -1.12 -19.64 9.92
CA ASN A 150 0.26 -19.34 9.52
C ASN A 150 1.29 -19.66 10.61
N HIS A 151 0.86 -19.70 11.89
CA HIS A 151 1.65 -20.17 13.04
C HIS A 151 1.37 -21.63 13.40
N LEU A 152 0.66 -22.40 12.55
CA LEU A 152 0.28 -23.80 12.78
C LEU A 152 -0.54 -24.02 14.05
N VAL A 153 -1.29 -23.03 14.49
CA VAL A 153 -2.19 -23.13 15.64
C VAL A 153 -3.55 -23.67 15.20
N SER A 154 -3.86 -24.89 15.61
CA SER A 154 -5.17 -25.52 15.35
C SER A 154 -6.31 -24.80 16.10
N PRO A 155 -7.60 -25.03 15.76
CA PRO A 155 -8.73 -24.48 16.52
C PRO A 155 -8.68 -24.83 18.00
N THR A 156 -8.31 -26.06 18.34
CA THR A 156 -8.13 -26.49 19.75
C THR A 156 -6.97 -25.80 20.43
N GLY A 157 -5.84 -25.63 19.72
CA GLY A 157 -4.69 -24.86 20.21
C GLY A 157 -5.01 -23.38 20.43
N TYR A 158 -5.77 -22.78 19.52
CA TYR A 158 -6.24 -21.40 19.64
C TYR A 158 -7.16 -21.21 20.85
N ALA A 159 -8.12 -22.13 21.04
CA ALA A 159 -9.04 -22.09 22.17
C ALA A 159 -8.34 -22.25 23.54
N ALA A 160 -7.21 -22.98 23.58
CA ALA A 160 -6.40 -23.18 24.77
C ALA A 160 -5.37 -22.05 25.00
N ASN A 161 -5.13 -21.19 24.00
CA ASN A 161 -4.14 -20.13 24.11
C ASN A 161 -4.68 -18.93 24.89
N LYS A 162 -4.07 -18.69 26.07
CA LYS A 162 -4.48 -17.63 26.98
C LYS A 162 -4.24 -16.23 26.41
N GLU A 163 -3.12 -16.00 25.72
CA GLU A 163 -2.79 -14.70 25.11
C GLU A 163 -3.76 -14.36 23.98
N ALA A 164 -4.09 -15.35 23.13
CA ALA A 164 -5.08 -15.17 22.07
C ALA A 164 -6.45 -14.82 22.65
N TYR A 165 -6.86 -15.50 23.75
CA TYR A 165 -8.11 -15.21 24.43
C TYR A 165 -8.14 -13.81 25.07
N GLU A 166 -7.07 -13.40 25.76
CA GLU A 166 -6.94 -12.06 26.34
C GLU A 166 -6.98 -10.97 25.24
N GLY A 167 -6.32 -11.21 24.12
CA GLY A 167 -6.37 -10.34 22.93
C GLY A 167 -7.78 -10.25 22.31
N ASP A 168 -8.50 -11.36 22.25
CA ASP A 168 -9.88 -11.40 21.76
C ASP A 168 -10.84 -10.69 22.71
N MET A 169 -10.65 -10.85 24.01
CA MET A 169 -11.41 -10.14 25.05
C MET A 169 -11.17 -8.62 24.99
N ALA A 170 -9.92 -8.19 24.87
CA ALA A 170 -9.55 -6.78 24.73
C ALA A 170 -10.18 -6.15 23.48
N ALA A 171 -10.26 -6.91 22.39
CA ALA A 171 -10.91 -6.50 21.15
C ALA A 171 -12.45 -6.69 21.17
N LYS A 172 -13.03 -7.14 22.28
CA LYS A 172 -14.48 -7.42 22.47
C LYS A 172 -15.05 -8.49 21.52
N VAL A 173 -14.22 -9.46 21.14
CA VAL A 173 -14.59 -10.55 20.21
C VAL A 173 -14.22 -11.94 20.75
N PRO A 174 -14.61 -12.30 21.99
CA PRO A 174 -14.20 -13.55 22.64
C PRO A 174 -14.66 -14.83 21.93
N ALA A 175 -15.68 -14.76 21.07
CA ALA A 175 -16.22 -15.92 20.35
C ALA A 175 -15.38 -16.30 19.09
N VAL A 176 -14.26 -15.60 18.79
CA VAL A 176 -13.40 -15.94 17.63
C VAL A 176 -12.95 -17.41 17.70
N ARG A 177 -12.61 -17.93 18.87
CA ARG A 177 -12.23 -19.34 19.06
C ARG A 177 -13.32 -20.32 18.62
N GLU A 178 -14.59 -20.01 18.91
CA GLU A 178 -15.73 -20.86 18.52
C GLU A 178 -16.04 -20.72 17.03
N ILE A 179 -15.91 -19.50 16.49
CA ILE A 179 -16.03 -19.25 15.04
C ILE A 179 -14.94 -20.00 14.29
N TYR A 180 -13.69 -20.01 14.78
CA TYR A 180 -12.60 -20.74 14.16
C TYR A 180 -12.84 -22.24 14.12
N THR A 181 -13.34 -22.83 15.24
CA THR A 181 -13.69 -24.25 15.30
C THR A 181 -14.79 -24.59 14.28
N ARG A 182 -15.88 -23.83 14.23
CA ARG A 182 -16.97 -24.03 13.26
C ARG A 182 -16.51 -23.81 11.83
N TYR A 183 -15.66 -22.81 11.57
CA TYR A 183 -15.10 -22.55 10.25
C TYR A 183 -14.28 -23.74 9.73
N TRP A 184 -13.41 -24.28 10.59
CA TRP A 184 -12.61 -25.46 10.28
C TRP A 184 -13.48 -26.69 9.97
N GLU A 185 -14.47 -26.96 10.81
CA GLU A 185 -15.41 -28.08 10.61
C GLU A 185 -16.22 -27.92 9.31
N ARG A 186 -16.73 -26.73 9.05
CA ARG A 186 -17.52 -26.44 7.84
C ARG A 186 -16.69 -26.54 6.57
N CYS A 187 -15.45 -26.06 6.57
CA CYS A 187 -14.54 -26.27 5.45
C CYS A 187 -14.32 -27.78 5.21
N ARG A 188 -14.11 -28.55 6.26
CA ARG A 188 -13.96 -29.99 6.17
C ARG A 188 -15.20 -30.71 5.63
N GLN A 189 -16.39 -30.37 6.13
CA GLN A 189 -17.66 -30.90 5.64
C GLN A 189 -17.91 -30.57 4.17
N ALA A 190 -17.52 -29.37 3.74
CA ALA A 190 -17.64 -28.92 2.36
C ALA A 190 -16.55 -29.52 1.43
N GLY A 191 -15.62 -30.32 1.95
CA GLY A 191 -14.46 -30.75 1.17
C GLY A 191 -13.63 -29.60 0.62
N ALA A 192 -13.52 -28.50 1.37
CA ALA A 192 -12.85 -27.28 0.95
C ALA A 192 -11.68 -26.93 1.87
N MET A 193 -10.68 -26.27 1.30
CA MET A 193 -9.52 -25.69 1.99
C MET A 193 -9.37 -24.23 1.58
N ASP A 194 -9.05 -23.32 2.49
CA ASP A 194 -8.56 -22.01 2.11
C ASP A 194 -7.04 -22.04 1.78
N PHE A 195 -6.47 -20.90 1.39
CA PHE A 195 -5.05 -20.84 1.04
C PHE A 195 -4.13 -21.22 2.21
N ASP A 196 -4.46 -20.80 3.43
CA ASP A 196 -3.64 -21.14 4.60
C ASP A 196 -3.77 -22.64 4.95
N ASP A 197 -4.92 -23.25 4.70
CA ASP A 197 -5.14 -24.68 4.89
C ASP A 197 -4.22 -25.55 4.02
N LEU A 198 -3.83 -25.09 2.83
CA LEU A 198 -2.89 -25.83 1.99
C LEU A 198 -1.54 -26.01 2.69
N LEU A 199 -1.10 -25.04 3.48
CA LEU A 199 0.12 -25.14 4.27
C LEU A 199 -0.12 -25.99 5.52
N VAL A 200 -1.20 -25.73 6.25
CA VAL A 200 -1.51 -26.42 7.50
C VAL A 200 -1.71 -27.92 7.28
N TYR A 201 -2.51 -28.31 6.28
CA TYR A 201 -2.72 -29.73 5.99
C TYR A 201 -1.48 -30.42 5.42
N THR A 202 -0.61 -29.71 4.69
CA THR A 202 0.68 -30.27 4.28
C THR A 202 1.56 -30.55 5.51
N TYR A 203 1.62 -29.61 6.45
CA TYR A 203 2.34 -29.81 7.70
C TYR A 203 1.79 -31.00 8.51
N ILE A 204 0.45 -31.10 8.65
CA ILE A 204 -0.26 -32.19 9.35
C ILE A 204 0.02 -33.52 8.64
N LEU A 205 -0.08 -33.57 7.30
CA LEU A 205 0.23 -34.76 6.51
C LEU A 205 1.62 -35.31 6.80
N PHE A 206 2.62 -34.45 6.81
CA PHE A 206 4.00 -34.85 7.06
C PHE A 206 4.29 -35.15 8.54
N ARG A 207 3.57 -34.54 9.47
CA ARG A 207 3.68 -34.80 10.91
C ARG A 207 3.08 -36.15 11.31
N ASP A 208 1.85 -36.41 10.83
CA ASP A 208 1.01 -37.50 11.32
C ASP A 208 1.17 -38.80 10.49
N PHE A 209 1.75 -38.69 9.27
CA PHE A 209 1.97 -39.84 8.38
C PHE A 209 3.46 -39.92 7.96
N PRO A 210 4.33 -40.47 8.83
CA PRO A 210 5.78 -40.54 8.57
C PRO A 210 6.14 -41.30 7.29
N GLU A 211 5.34 -42.29 6.89
CA GLU A 211 5.54 -43.03 5.64
C GLU A 211 5.35 -42.16 4.40
N VAL A 212 4.42 -41.21 4.44
CA VAL A 212 4.22 -40.22 3.37
C VAL A 212 5.42 -39.27 3.33
N LEU A 213 5.82 -38.74 4.48
CA LEU A 213 6.98 -37.88 4.59
C LEU A 213 8.26 -38.56 4.09
N ALA A 214 8.51 -39.82 4.46
CA ALA A 214 9.67 -40.59 4.03
C ALA A 214 9.71 -40.71 2.50
N ARG A 215 8.59 -40.97 1.85
CA ARG A 215 8.48 -41.07 0.39
C ARG A 215 8.84 -39.74 -0.30
N TYR A 216 8.33 -38.61 0.23
CA TYR A 216 8.66 -37.28 -0.34
C TYR A 216 10.09 -36.85 -0.02
N ARG A 217 10.68 -37.27 1.10
CA ARG A 217 12.13 -37.08 1.39
C ARG A 217 13.01 -37.86 0.43
N GLU A 218 12.63 -39.10 0.09
CA GLU A 218 13.34 -39.89 -0.90
C GLU A 218 13.23 -39.31 -2.30
N GLN A 219 12.05 -38.78 -2.64
CA GLN A 219 11.81 -38.12 -3.92
C GLN A 219 12.57 -36.77 -3.99
N PHE A 220 12.41 -35.88 -3.02
CA PHE A 220 13.03 -34.56 -3.01
C PHE A 220 14.41 -34.61 -2.32
N ARG A 221 15.38 -35.09 -3.06
CA ARG A 221 16.76 -35.21 -2.55
C ARG A 221 17.45 -33.88 -2.36
N TYR A 222 16.99 -32.81 -3.02
CA TYR A 222 17.51 -31.46 -2.87
C TYR A 222 16.36 -30.45 -2.89
N VAL A 223 16.33 -29.57 -1.89
CA VAL A 223 15.30 -28.52 -1.76
C VAL A 223 15.95 -27.15 -1.92
N LEU A 224 15.41 -26.32 -2.82
CA LEU A 224 15.82 -24.94 -3.01
C LEU A 224 14.65 -24.02 -2.69
N VAL A 225 14.94 -22.92 -1.99
CA VAL A 225 13.91 -21.93 -1.63
C VAL A 225 14.41 -20.53 -1.96
N ASP A 226 13.69 -19.83 -2.82
CA ASP A 226 13.94 -18.43 -3.16
C ASP A 226 13.17 -17.49 -2.23
N GLU A 227 13.68 -16.26 -2.06
CA GLU A 227 13.07 -15.20 -1.22
C GLU A 227 12.74 -15.71 0.21
N TYR A 228 13.66 -16.46 0.82
CA TYR A 228 13.42 -17.15 2.08
C TYR A 228 13.04 -16.23 3.24
N GLN A 229 13.44 -14.95 3.21
CA GLN A 229 13.08 -13.92 4.19
C GLN A 229 11.58 -13.58 4.21
N ASP A 230 10.83 -13.98 3.17
CA ASP A 230 9.38 -13.73 3.08
C ASP A 230 8.55 -14.96 3.50
N THR A 231 9.18 -16.04 3.95
CA THR A 231 8.48 -17.24 4.40
C THR A 231 7.79 -17.00 5.75
N ASN A 232 6.60 -17.61 5.91
CA ASN A 232 5.93 -17.69 7.20
C ASN A 232 6.39 -18.95 7.98
N TYR A 233 5.98 -19.05 9.24
CA TYR A 233 6.35 -20.17 10.10
C TYR A 233 5.89 -21.53 9.56
N ALA A 234 4.71 -21.63 8.96
CA ALA A 234 4.21 -22.88 8.38
C ALA A 234 5.08 -23.34 7.20
N GLN A 235 5.45 -22.44 6.28
CA GLN A 235 6.33 -22.73 5.14
C GLN A 235 7.71 -23.19 5.61
N HIS A 236 8.30 -22.45 6.56
CA HIS A 236 9.57 -22.83 7.18
C HIS A 236 9.51 -24.24 7.80
N SER A 237 8.44 -24.53 8.57
CA SER A 237 8.27 -25.82 9.24
C SER A 237 8.14 -26.99 8.26
N ILE A 238 7.45 -26.79 7.12
CA ILE A 238 7.34 -27.83 6.09
C ILE A 238 8.69 -28.08 5.42
N VAL A 239 9.44 -27.03 5.10
CA VAL A 239 10.81 -27.18 4.55
C VAL A 239 11.69 -27.97 5.53
N LEU A 240 11.61 -27.64 6.82
CA LEU A 240 12.35 -28.34 7.87
C LEU A 240 11.96 -29.81 7.95
N GLN A 241 10.67 -30.17 7.90
CA GLN A 241 10.24 -31.57 7.88
C GLN A 241 10.85 -32.33 6.69
N LEU A 242 10.89 -31.74 5.51
CA LEU A 242 11.44 -32.39 4.32
C LEU A 242 12.96 -32.58 4.37
N THR A 243 13.69 -31.64 5.00
CA THR A 243 15.16 -31.56 4.86
C THR A 243 15.94 -31.88 6.12
N LYS A 244 15.26 -32.12 7.28
CA LYS A 244 15.91 -32.33 8.58
C LYS A 244 16.90 -33.50 8.58
N GLU A 245 16.61 -34.57 7.86
CA GLU A 245 17.46 -35.78 7.86
C GLU A 245 18.61 -35.69 6.85
N ASN A 246 18.30 -35.35 5.60
CA ASN A 246 19.28 -35.32 4.53
C ASN A 246 20.10 -34.00 4.50
N GLN A 247 19.62 -32.96 5.16
CA GLN A 247 20.23 -31.62 5.23
C GLN A 247 20.60 -31.01 3.87
N ARG A 248 19.98 -31.49 2.77
CA ARG A 248 20.24 -31.00 1.42
C ARG A 248 19.26 -29.90 1.06
N VAL A 249 19.52 -28.73 1.59
CA VAL A 249 18.69 -27.53 1.42
C VAL A 249 19.58 -26.33 1.08
N CYS A 250 19.14 -25.56 0.09
CA CYS A 250 19.71 -24.27 -0.26
C CYS A 250 18.63 -23.21 -0.17
N VAL A 251 18.78 -22.27 0.73
CA VAL A 251 17.89 -21.12 0.83
C VAL A 251 18.61 -19.86 0.36
N VAL A 252 17.93 -19.07 -0.46
CA VAL A 252 18.45 -17.81 -0.98
C VAL A 252 17.53 -16.69 -0.53
N GLY A 253 18.09 -15.60 -0.07
CA GLY A 253 17.30 -14.48 0.40
C GLY A 253 18.10 -13.23 0.68
N ASP A 254 17.39 -12.17 0.98
CA ASP A 254 17.92 -10.88 1.42
C ASP A 254 17.09 -10.38 2.59
N ASP A 255 17.63 -10.47 3.79
CA ASP A 255 16.98 -9.98 5.01
C ASP A 255 16.61 -8.49 4.91
N ALA A 256 17.41 -7.69 4.17
CA ALA A 256 17.13 -6.29 3.90
C ALA A 256 15.91 -6.07 2.98
N GLN A 257 15.39 -7.10 2.34
CA GLN A 257 14.19 -7.06 1.50
C GLN A 257 12.98 -7.80 2.12
N SER A 258 13.00 -8.10 3.43
CA SER A 258 11.85 -8.65 4.17
C SER A 258 10.82 -7.55 4.44
N ILE A 259 9.75 -7.51 3.65
CA ILE A 259 8.73 -6.43 3.64
C ILE A 259 7.29 -6.96 3.64
N TYR A 260 7.07 -8.23 3.95
CA TYR A 260 5.74 -8.87 3.90
C TYR A 260 5.26 -9.42 5.25
N SER A 261 5.68 -8.80 6.40
CA SER A 261 5.21 -9.23 7.72
C SER A 261 3.69 -9.12 7.85
N PHE A 262 3.07 -8.13 7.21
CA PHE A 262 1.60 -7.98 7.16
C PHE A 262 0.88 -9.15 6.44
N ARG A 263 1.62 -10.02 5.73
CA ARG A 263 1.16 -11.28 5.13
C ARG A 263 1.63 -12.51 5.90
N GLY A 264 2.14 -12.33 7.12
CA GLY A 264 2.62 -13.41 7.98
C GLY A 264 4.07 -13.84 7.74
N ALA A 265 4.84 -13.13 6.89
CA ALA A 265 6.28 -13.39 6.74
C ALA A 265 7.01 -13.15 8.07
N ASP A 266 7.96 -14.02 8.39
CA ASP A 266 8.80 -13.89 9.57
C ASP A 266 10.27 -13.88 9.20
N ILE A 267 10.90 -12.73 9.34
CA ILE A 267 12.33 -12.54 9.08
C ILE A 267 13.20 -13.45 9.95
N ASP A 268 12.72 -13.90 11.11
CA ASP A 268 13.44 -14.78 11.98
C ASP A 268 13.79 -16.13 11.35
N ASN A 269 13.01 -16.56 10.34
CA ASN A 269 13.29 -17.77 9.58
C ASN A 269 14.65 -17.72 8.90
N ILE A 270 15.03 -16.58 8.30
CA ILE A 270 16.33 -16.42 7.65
C ILE A 270 17.43 -16.06 8.66
N LEU A 271 17.13 -15.20 9.64
CA LEU A 271 18.11 -14.76 10.65
C LEU A 271 18.61 -15.94 11.53
N TYR A 272 17.74 -16.90 11.82
CA TYR A 272 18.07 -18.05 12.67
C TYR A 272 18.28 -19.35 11.90
N PHE A 273 18.40 -19.31 10.57
CA PHE A 273 18.59 -20.49 9.74
C PHE A 273 19.80 -21.34 10.19
N THR A 274 20.92 -20.70 10.51
CA THR A 274 22.13 -21.38 11.01
C THR A 274 21.98 -22.01 12.40
N LYS A 275 21.01 -21.58 13.20
CA LYS A 275 20.66 -22.22 14.46
C LYS A 275 19.84 -23.49 14.25
N VAL A 276 18.97 -23.46 13.22
CA VAL A 276 18.14 -24.62 12.82
C VAL A 276 18.98 -25.70 12.13
N TYR A 277 19.94 -25.26 11.32
CA TYR A 277 20.90 -26.13 10.62
C TYR A 277 22.33 -25.77 11.03
N PRO A 278 22.87 -26.39 12.10
CA PRO A 278 24.18 -25.99 12.66
C PRO A 278 25.36 -26.09 11.68
N ASN A 279 25.29 -27.02 10.70
CA ASN A 279 26.32 -27.23 9.69
C ASN A 279 26.14 -26.37 8.43
N THR A 280 25.38 -25.31 8.50
CA THR A 280 25.08 -24.42 7.36
C THR A 280 26.36 -23.73 6.87
N LYS A 281 26.62 -23.83 5.57
CA LYS A 281 27.60 -22.99 4.89
C LYS A 281 26.89 -21.70 4.41
N VAL A 282 27.41 -20.55 4.84
CA VAL A 282 26.89 -19.24 4.48
C VAL A 282 27.69 -18.66 3.32
N PHE A 283 27.01 -18.25 2.27
CA PHE A 283 27.58 -17.55 1.12
C PHE A 283 27.02 -16.14 1.06
N LYS A 284 27.85 -15.14 0.85
CA LYS A 284 27.44 -13.76 0.69
C LYS A 284 27.66 -13.32 -0.75
N LEU A 285 26.57 -12.87 -1.41
CA LEU A 285 26.64 -12.29 -2.74
C LEU A 285 26.59 -10.77 -2.59
N GLU A 286 27.76 -10.15 -2.56
CA GLU A 286 27.93 -8.73 -2.22
C GLU A 286 28.10 -7.85 -3.44
N GLN A 287 28.45 -8.41 -4.62
CA GLN A 287 28.60 -7.65 -5.87
C GLN A 287 27.22 -7.35 -6.49
N ASN A 288 26.90 -6.07 -6.63
CA ASN A 288 25.70 -5.58 -7.29
C ASN A 288 25.98 -5.33 -8.77
N TYR A 289 25.16 -5.91 -9.66
CA TYR A 289 25.25 -5.75 -11.11
C TYR A 289 24.19 -4.79 -11.69
N ARG A 290 23.31 -4.28 -10.85
CA ARG A 290 22.17 -3.46 -11.26
C ARG A 290 22.48 -1.97 -11.25
N SER A 291 22.89 -1.46 -10.08
CA SER A 291 22.90 -0.04 -9.77
C SER A 291 24.29 0.59 -9.82
N THR A 292 24.35 1.90 -10.01
CA THR A 292 25.58 2.68 -9.85
C THR A 292 26.10 2.64 -8.42
N GLN A 293 27.39 2.95 -8.21
CA GLN A 293 28.04 2.91 -6.88
C GLN A 293 27.34 3.81 -5.87
N THR A 294 26.96 5.02 -6.26
CA THR A 294 26.29 5.98 -5.39
C THR A 294 24.95 5.45 -4.84
N ILE A 295 24.14 4.82 -5.68
CA ILE A 295 22.86 4.22 -5.26
C ILE A 295 23.10 3.09 -4.27
N VAL A 296 24.10 2.23 -4.52
CA VAL A 296 24.45 1.12 -3.64
C VAL A 296 24.95 1.60 -2.29
N CYS A 297 25.86 2.58 -2.28
CA CYS A 297 26.40 3.17 -1.04
C CYS A 297 25.32 3.86 -0.21
N ALA A 298 24.41 4.61 -0.87
CA ALA A 298 23.28 5.24 -0.20
C ALA A 298 22.35 4.18 0.45
N ALA A 299 22.03 3.10 -0.28
CA ALA A 299 21.21 2.01 0.24
C ALA A 299 21.88 1.28 1.40
N ASN A 300 23.19 1.06 1.36
CA ASN A 300 23.96 0.47 2.46
C ASN A 300 23.89 1.35 3.71
N SER A 301 24.14 2.66 3.59
CA SER A 301 24.11 3.60 4.73
C SER A 301 22.73 3.65 5.40
N LEU A 302 21.65 3.52 4.61
CA LEU A 302 20.28 3.45 5.11
C LEU A 302 20.04 2.16 5.90
N ILE A 303 20.34 1.01 5.31
CA ILE A 303 19.98 -0.29 5.91
C ILE A 303 20.87 -0.67 7.10
N GLU A 304 22.07 -0.10 7.20
CA GLU A 304 22.97 -0.30 8.33
C GLU A 304 22.35 0.11 9.67
N LYS A 305 21.38 1.01 9.66
CA LYS A 305 20.64 1.45 10.86
C LYS A 305 19.69 0.41 11.45
N ASN A 306 19.45 -0.70 10.75
CA ASN A 306 18.68 -1.82 11.29
C ASN A 306 19.59 -2.67 12.18
N GLU A 307 19.10 -3.05 13.37
CA GLU A 307 19.84 -3.92 14.29
C GLU A 307 19.69 -5.41 13.91
N ARG A 308 18.47 -5.78 13.47
CA ARG A 308 18.11 -7.15 13.11
C ARG A 308 18.42 -7.41 11.65
N GLN A 309 19.67 -7.77 11.36
CA GLN A 309 20.14 -8.05 10.00
C GLN A 309 21.34 -8.98 9.97
N ILE A 310 21.58 -9.60 8.82
CA ILE A 310 22.82 -10.31 8.52
C ILE A 310 23.77 -9.33 7.84
N ARG A 311 24.85 -8.97 8.52
CA ARG A 311 25.81 -7.99 8.00
C ARG A 311 26.41 -8.44 6.68
N LYS A 312 26.32 -7.58 5.67
CA LYS A 312 26.90 -7.71 4.33
C LYS A 312 27.30 -6.34 3.81
N GLU A 313 28.29 -6.32 2.96
CA GLU A 313 28.77 -5.07 2.35
C GLU A 313 28.57 -5.17 0.83
N VAL A 314 27.45 -4.62 0.36
CA VAL A 314 27.11 -4.65 -1.06
C VAL A 314 27.93 -3.58 -1.78
N PHE A 315 28.61 -3.94 -2.87
CA PHE A 315 29.39 -3.01 -3.69
C PHE A 315 29.03 -3.14 -5.17
N SER A 316 29.31 -2.11 -5.96
CA SER A 316 29.14 -2.10 -7.41
C SER A 316 30.42 -1.72 -8.11
N GLU A 317 30.74 -2.42 -9.20
CA GLU A 317 31.86 -2.09 -10.11
C GLU A 317 31.43 -1.18 -11.26
N LYS A 318 30.13 -0.82 -11.34
CA LYS A 318 29.65 0.15 -12.31
C LYS A 318 30.26 1.53 -12.03
N GLU A 319 29.97 2.47 -12.87
CA GLU A 319 30.34 3.88 -12.67
C GLU A 319 29.80 4.44 -11.34
N ARG A 320 30.42 5.50 -10.87
CA ARG A 320 30.03 6.16 -9.62
C ARG A 320 28.56 6.59 -9.67
N GLY A 321 28.10 7.12 -10.79
CA GLY A 321 26.77 7.69 -10.97
C GLY A 321 26.54 8.99 -10.23
N GLU A 322 25.37 9.59 -10.43
CA GLU A 322 24.97 10.84 -9.78
C GLU A 322 24.50 10.61 -8.33
N PRO A 323 24.65 11.61 -7.44
CA PRO A 323 24.00 11.60 -6.13
C PRO A 323 22.46 11.53 -6.27
N ILE A 324 21.80 10.87 -5.32
CA ILE A 324 20.35 10.80 -5.26
C ILE A 324 19.78 12.20 -5.14
N GLY A 325 18.97 12.61 -6.11
CA GLY A 325 18.34 13.93 -6.11
C GLY A 325 17.20 14.01 -5.09
N VAL A 326 17.25 15.01 -4.19
CA VAL A 326 16.17 15.23 -3.21
C VAL A 326 15.42 16.50 -3.59
N PHE A 327 14.09 16.39 -3.75
CA PHE A 327 13.20 17.49 -4.07
C PHE A 327 12.28 17.81 -2.89
N GLN A 328 12.21 19.06 -2.54
CA GLN A 328 11.25 19.58 -1.57
C GLN A 328 10.19 20.36 -2.32
N ALA A 329 8.94 19.94 -2.18
CA ALA A 329 7.77 20.64 -2.70
C ALA A 329 7.03 21.39 -1.59
N TYR A 330 6.28 22.43 -1.93
CA TYR A 330 5.38 23.10 -0.99
C TYR A 330 4.11 22.28 -0.76
N SER A 331 3.60 21.67 -1.83
CA SER A 331 2.39 20.83 -1.76
C SER A 331 2.60 19.54 -2.55
N ASP A 332 1.68 18.60 -2.38
CA ASP A 332 1.62 17.36 -3.17
C ASP A 332 1.40 17.63 -4.66
N VAL A 333 0.63 18.69 -5.01
CA VAL A 333 0.41 19.08 -6.40
C VAL A 333 1.73 19.55 -7.03
N GLU A 334 2.49 20.39 -6.35
CA GLU A 334 3.82 20.81 -6.81
C GLU A 334 4.80 19.62 -6.88
N GLU A 335 4.69 18.66 -5.95
CA GLU A 335 5.48 17.43 -5.98
C GLU A 335 5.25 16.67 -7.30
N GLY A 336 3.98 16.53 -7.71
CA GLY A 336 3.62 15.94 -9.00
C GLY A 336 4.21 16.69 -10.20
N ASP A 337 4.17 18.01 -10.16
CA ASP A 337 4.71 18.87 -11.23
C ASP A 337 6.24 18.77 -11.33
N ILE A 338 6.95 18.77 -10.19
CA ILE A 338 8.41 18.60 -10.13
C ILE A 338 8.83 17.26 -10.74
N VAL A 339 8.16 16.16 -10.34
CA VAL A 339 8.45 14.82 -10.83
C VAL A 339 8.23 14.73 -12.35
N ALA A 340 7.09 15.22 -12.84
CA ALA A 340 6.79 15.20 -14.26
C ALA A 340 7.77 16.07 -15.10
N ASN A 341 8.17 17.24 -14.58
CA ASN A 341 9.17 18.09 -15.24
C ASN A 341 10.53 17.40 -15.28
N LYS A 342 10.96 16.75 -14.19
CA LYS A 342 12.25 16.04 -14.15
C LYS A 342 12.27 14.83 -15.10
N ILE A 343 11.14 14.11 -15.24
CA ILE A 343 11.01 13.07 -16.27
C ILE A 343 11.20 13.64 -17.67
N ALA A 344 10.57 14.80 -17.99
CA ALA A 344 10.72 15.45 -19.29
C ALA A 344 12.18 15.92 -19.55
N GLU A 345 12.85 16.42 -18.52
CA GLU A 345 14.26 16.83 -18.58
C GLU A 345 15.16 15.63 -18.90
N LEU A 346 15.10 14.55 -18.10
CA LEU A 346 15.91 13.36 -18.27
C LEU A 346 15.72 12.69 -19.65
N ARG A 347 14.49 12.69 -20.15
CA ARG A 347 14.22 12.17 -21.50
C ARG A 347 14.92 13.00 -22.59
N ARG A 348 15.03 14.32 -22.42
CA ARG A 348 15.72 15.18 -23.37
C ARG A 348 17.25 15.04 -23.30
N GLU A 349 17.78 14.85 -22.07
CA GLU A 349 19.23 14.78 -21.83
C GLU A 349 19.81 13.40 -22.19
N HIS A 350 19.09 12.32 -21.90
CA HIS A 350 19.60 10.94 -21.98
C HIS A 350 18.86 10.04 -22.99
N SER A 351 17.92 10.59 -23.75
CA SER A 351 17.11 9.83 -24.72
C SER A 351 16.38 8.60 -24.14
N TYR A 352 15.96 8.64 -22.84
CA TYR A 352 15.20 7.56 -22.21
C TYR A 352 13.80 7.44 -22.80
N GLY A 353 13.31 6.18 -22.92
CA GLY A 353 11.90 5.88 -23.17
C GLY A 353 11.04 6.08 -21.93
N TYR A 354 9.73 6.21 -22.09
CA TYR A 354 8.83 6.30 -20.92
C TYR A 354 8.84 5.04 -20.06
N ALA A 355 9.13 3.87 -20.61
CA ALA A 355 9.23 2.61 -19.88
C ALA A 355 10.45 2.55 -18.93
N ASP A 356 11.45 3.41 -19.13
CA ASP A 356 12.64 3.50 -18.26
C ASP A 356 12.35 4.20 -16.93
N PHE A 357 11.12 4.71 -16.71
CA PHE A 357 10.74 5.49 -15.53
C PHE A 357 9.75 4.77 -14.64
N ALA A 358 9.97 4.83 -13.32
CA ALA A 358 9.01 4.41 -12.31
C ALA A 358 8.78 5.47 -11.24
N ILE A 359 7.52 5.66 -10.84
CA ILE A 359 7.12 6.48 -9.68
C ILE A 359 6.62 5.52 -8.60
N LEU A 360 7.34 5.50 -7.47
CA LEU A 360 7.10 4.59 -6.36
C LEU A 360 6.53 5.36 -5.16
N TYR A 361 5.37 4.95 -4.69
CA TYR A 361 4.69 5.56 -3.56
C TYR A 361 4.36 4.53 -2.47
N ARG A 362 4.12 5.00 -1.25
CA ARG A 362 3.82 4.13 -0.09
C ARG A 362 2.39 3.59 -0.13
N THR A 363 1.42 4.40 -0.51
CA THR A 363 0.00 4.03 -0.59
C THR A 363 -0.60 4.36 -1.95
N ASN A 364 -1.62 3.61 -2.35
CA ASN A 364 -2.28 3.79 -3.63
C ASN A 364 -2.99 5.16 -3.76
N ALA A 365 -3.40 5.76 -2.64
CA ALA A 365 -4.04 7.07 -2.65
C ALA A 365 -3.15 8.17 -3.27
N GLN A 366 -1.84 8.07 -3.08
CA GLN A 366 -0.88 9.04 -3.63
C GLN A 366 -0.84 9.09 -5.17
N SER A 367 -1.33 8.05 -5.88
CA SER A 367 -1.24 7.99 -7.34
C SER A 367 -1.97 9.13 -8.05
N ARG A 368 -3.09 9.64 -7.50
CA ARG A 368 -3.94 10.67 -8.11
C ARG A 368 -3.14 11.88 -8.59
N VAL A 369 -2.36 12.46 -7.71
CA VAL A 369 -1.61 13.69 -7.99
C VAL A 369 -0.61 13.47 -9.15
N PHE A 370 0.08 12.33 -9.17
CA PHE A 370 1.03 12.00 -10.23
C PHE A 370 0.31 11.66 -11.54
N GLU A 371 -0.82 10.95 -11.49
CA GLU A 371 -1.66 10.70 -12.65
C GLU A 371 -2.13 12.01 -13.29
N GLU A 372 -2.60 12.96 -12.50
CA GLU A 372 -3.02 14.28 -12.97
C GLU A 372 -1.86 15.10 -13.55
N ALA A 373 -0.69 15.11 -12.88
CA ALA A 373 0.50 15.83 -13.37
C ALA A 373 1.03 15.29 -14.70
N LEU A 374 1.03 13.96 -14.87
CA LEU A 374 1.44 13.29 -16.10
C LEU A 374 0.43 13.56 -17.24
N ARG A 375 -0.88 13.51 -16.96
CA ARG A 375 -1.93 13.80 -17.93
C ARG A 375 -1.90 15.24 -18.43
N LYS A 376 -1.70 16.22 -17.55
CA LYS A 376 -1.55 17.64 -17.93
C LYS A 376 -0.44 17.86 -18.96
N ARG A 377 0.56 16.95 -18.97
CA ARG A 377 1.71 16.98 -19.90
C ARG A 377 1.62 15.96 -21.03
N SER A 378 0.49 15.29 -21.18
CA SER A 378 0.26 14.22 -22.18
C SER A 378 1.33 13.11 -22.12
N MET A 379 1.85 12.80 -20.94
CA MET A 379 2.80 11.72 -20.71
C MET A 379 2.06 10.41 -20.48
N PRO A 380 2.33 9.34 -21.27
CA PRO A 380 1.66 8.06 -21.11
C PRO A 380 2.15 7.35 -19.83
N TYR A 381 1.23 6.80 -19.06
CA TYR A 381 1.55 6.05 -17.84
C TYR A 381 0.68 4.79 -17.71
N LYS A 382 1.11 3.89 -16.84
CA LYS A 382 0.33 2.71 -16.40
C LYS A 382 0.45 2.53 -14.90
N ILE A 383 -0.63 2.05 -14.25
CA ILE A 383 -0.59 1.64 -12.85
C ILE A 383 -0.34 0.14 -12.82
N TYR A 384 0.78 -0.25 -12.22
CA TYR A 384 1.16 -1.64 -12.11
C TYR A 384 0.42 -2.31 -10.94
N GLY A 385 -0.32 -3.38 -11.27
CA GLY A 385 -1.06 -4.17 -10.28
C GLY A 385 -2.32 -3.48 -9.72
N GLY A 386 -2.79 -2.41 -10.37
CA GLY A 386 -3.96 -1.66 -9.91
C GLY A 386 -4.78 -1.04 -11.05
N LEU A 387 -5.92 -0.49 -10.67
CA LEU A 387 -6.75 0.34 -11.53
C LEU A 387 -6.36 1.81 -11.37
N SER A 388 -6.55 2.60 -12.42
CA SER A 388 -6.49 4.07 -12.33
C SER A 388 -7.36 4.57 -11.16
N PHE A 389 -6.97 5.67 -10.53
CA PHE A 389 -7.64 6.19 -9.34
C PHE A 389 -9.16 6.27 -9.49
N TYR A 390 -9.63 6.89 -10.57
CA TYR A 390 -11.07 7.04 -10.84
C TYR A 390 -11.79 5.77 -11.31
N GLN A 391 -11.06 4.69 -11.58
CA GLN A 391 -11.63 3.38 -11.94
C GLN A 391 -11.78 2.45 -10.74
N ARG A 392 -11.26 2.80 -9.57
CA ARG A 392 -11.40 2.02 -8.33
C ARG A 392 -12.85 1.91 -7.93
N LYS A 393 -13.22 0.75 -7.37
CA LYS A 393 -14.60 0.41 -7.04
C LYS A 393 -15.24 1.46 -6.11
N GLU A 394 -14.59 1.77 -5.00
CA GLU A 394 -15.07 2.73 -3.99
C GLU A 394 -15.21 4.14 -4.55
N ILE A 395 -14.32 4.54 -5.45
CA ILE A 395 -14.38 5.84 -6.14
C ILE A 395 -15.55 5.87 -7.14
N LYS A 396 -15.73 4.79 -7.93
CA LYS A 396 -16.89 4.66 -8.83
C LYS A 396 -18.22 4.63 -8.07
N ASP A 397 -18.25 4.04 -6.88
CA ASP A 397 -19.45 4.03 -6.03
C ASP A 397 -19.83 5.45 -5.57
N VAL A 398 -18.86 6.25 -5.14
CA VAL A 398 -19.07 7.65 -4.78
C VAL A 398 -19.47 8.48 -6.02
N ILE A 399 -18.75 8.34 -7.13
CA ILE A 399 -19.06 9.06 -8.38
C ILE A 399 -20.47 8.71 -8.88
N ALA A 400 -20.94 7.48 -8.68
CA ALA A 400 -22.31 7.12 -9.07
C ALA A 400 -23.36 7.90 -8.25
N TYR A 401 -23.11 8.19 -6.96
CA TYR A 401 -23.95 9.12 -6.20
C TYR A 401 -23.93 10.52 -6.82
N PHE A 402 -22.76 11.03 -7.12
CA PHE A 402 -22.60 12.35 -7.73
C PHE A 402 -23.37 12.45 -9.07
N ARG A 403 -23.22 11.44 -9.91
CA ARG A 403 -23.88 11.34 -11.21
C ARG A 403 -25.41 11.31 -11.07
N LEU A 404 -25.94 10.53 -10.13
CA LEU A 404 -27.39 10.45 -9.92
C LEU A 404 -27.97 11.75 -9.36
N VAL A 405 -27.22 12.45 -8.50
CA VAL A 405 -27.63 13.77 -7.97
C VAL A 405 -27.67 14.82 -9.07
N VAL A 406 -26.70 14.80 -9.99
CA VAL A 406 -26.67 15.76 -11.14
C VAL A 406 -27.66 15.36 -12.23
N ASN A 407 -27.78 14.06 -12.53
CA ASN A 407 -28.68 13.52 -13.53
C ASN A 407 -29.48 12.34 -12.98
N PRO A 408 -30.75 12.58 -12.52
CA PRO A 408 -31.58 11.51 -11.97
C PRO A 408 -31.94 10.41 -12.97
N ASN A 409 -31.81 10.69 -14.27
CA ASN A 409 -32.10 9.71 -15.31
C ASN A 409 -30.91 8.77 -15.62
N ASP A 410 -29.78 8.90 -14.92
CA ASP A 410 -28.65 8.00 -15.08
C ASP A 410 -28.94 6.61 -14.53
N GLU A 411 -29.33 5.71 -15.42
CA GLU A 411 -29.77 4.35 -15.11
C GLU A 411 -28.64 3.54 -14.47
N GLU A 412 -27.40 3.65 -14.96
CA GLU A 412 -26.27 2.89 -14.46
C GLU A 412 -25.84 3.37 -13.07
N ALA A 413 -25.85 4.68 -12.83
CA ALA A 413 -25.62 5.24 -11.50
C ALA A 413 -26.72 4.80 -10.52
N PHE A 414 -27.98 4.82 -10.93
CA PHE A 414 -29.13 4.36 -10.13
C PHE A 414 -28.97 2.91 -9.71
N LYS A 415 -28.73 1.98 -10.66
CA LYS A 415 -28.57 0.55 -10.39
C LYS A 415 -27.42 0.28 -9.42
N ARG A 416 -26.33 1.05 -9.56
CA ARG A 416 -25.13 0.87 -8.77
C ARG A 416 -25.33 1.23 -7.30
N ILE A 417 -26.07 2.29 -6.99
CA ILE A 417 -26.15 2.84 -5.63
C ILE A 417 -27.46 2.59 -4.88
N ILE A 418 -28.52 2.14 -5.54
CA ILE A 418 -29.82 1.96 -4.89
C ILE A 418 -29.77 1.08 -3.63
N ASN A 419 -28.93 0.06 -3.66
CA ASN A 419 -28.67 -0.83 -2.50
C ASN A 419 -27.23 -0.79 -1.99
N TYR A 420 -26.46 0.24 -2.32
CA TYR A 420 -25.11 0.43 -1.78
C TYR A 420 -24.96 1.82 -1.15
N PRO A 421 -24.60 1.94 0.15
CA PRO A 421 -24.52 0.87 1.16
C PRO A 421 -25.82 0.09 1.34
N ALA A 422 -25.73 -1.12 1.92
CA ALA A 422 -26.87 -2.03 2.01
C ALA A 422 -28.11 -1.43 2.67
N ARG A 423 -29.19 -1.27 1.89
CA ARG A 423 -30.51 -0.73 2.33
C ARG A 423 -31.57 -1.82 2.41
N GLY A 424 -31.24 -3.05 2.07
CA GLY A 424 -32.19 -4.16 1.99
C GLY A 424 -33.15 -4.04 0.80
N ILE A 425 -32.68 -3.43 -0.30
CA ILE A 425 -33.36 -3.37 -1.60
C ILE A 425 -32.69 -4.42 -2.48
N GLY A 426 -33.31 -5.59 -2.59
CA GLY A 426 -32.72 -6.71 -3.35
C GLY A 426 -32.95 -6.61 -4.86
N ASP A 427 -32.21 -7.44 -5.62
CA ASP A 427 -32.21 -7.49 -7.09
C ASP A 427 -33.62 -7.72 -7.68
N THR A 428 -34.47 -8.50 -7.00
CA THR A 428 -35.87 -8.68 -7.39
C THR A 428 -36.67 -7.39 -7.37
N THR A 429 -36.41 -6.49 -6.42
CA THR A 429 -37.07 -5.16 -6.36
C THR A 429 -36.54 -4.25 -7.46
N VAL A 430 -35.22 -4.26 -7.69
CA VAL A 430 -34.58 -3.50 -8.79
C VAL A 430 -35.13 -4.00 -10.14
N GLY A 431 -35.27 -5.33 -10.33
CA GLY A 431 -35.88 -5.92 -11.52
C GLY A 431 -37.32 -5.43 -11.76
N LYS A 432 -38.15 -5.33 -10.70
CA LYS A 432 -39.49 -4.79 -10.81
C LYS A 432 -39.52 -3.32 -11.23
N ILE A 433 -38.58 -2.50 -10.70
CA ILE A 433 -38.46 -1.08 -11.09
C ILE A 433 -38.08 -0.98 -12.58
N ILE A 434 -37.14 -1.82 -13.03
CA ILE A 434 -36.71 -1.85 -14.44
C ILE A 434 -37.87 -2.25 -15.34
N SER A 435 -38.64 -3.30 -15.01
CA SER A 435 -39.83 -3.71 -15.79
C SER A 435 -40.87 -2.59 -15.88
N ALA A 436 -41.23 -2.01 -14.73
CA ALA A 436 -42.22 -0.91 -14.70
C ALA A 436 -41.76 0.32 -15.52
N ALA A 437 -40.50 0.69 -15.43
CA ALA A 437 -39.90 1.78 -16.20
C ALA A 437 -39.94 1.50 -17.71
N THR A 438 -39.56 0.28 -18.11
CA THR A 438 -39.51 -0.16 -19.52
C THR A 438 -40.94 -0.21 -20.13
N GLU A 439 -41.91 -0.78 -19.41
CA GLU A 439 -43.29 -0.91 -19.85
C GLU A 439 -43.98 0.46 -20.07
N ASN A 440 -43.58 1.46 -19.28
CA ASN A 440 -44.17 2.80 -19.35
C ASN A 440 -43.26 3.80 -20.10
N GLY A 441 -42.09 3.42 -20.61
CA GLY A 441 -41.19 4.29 -21.36
C GLY A 441 -40.62 5.47 -20.53
N VAL A 442 -40.45 5.27 -19.20
CA VAL A 442 -39.95 6.29 -18.26
C VAL A 442 -38.60 5.90 -17.67
N SER A 443 -37.92 6.86 -17.02
CA SER A 443 -36.65 6.54 -16.32
C SER A 443 -36.89 5.72 -15.05
N LEU A 444 -35.86 5.02 -14.58
CA LEU A 444 -35.93 4.28 -13.32
C LEU A 444 -36.24 5.20 -12.13
N TRP A 445 -35.76 6.42 -12.19
CA TRP A 445 -36.03 7.46 -11.19
C TRP A 445 -37.50 7.87 -11.20
N ALA A 446 -38.11 8.10 -12.37
CA ALA A 446 -39.54 8.43 -12.50
C ALA A 446 -40.40 7.28 -11.96
N ALA A 447 -40.08 6.02 -12.31
CA ALA A 447 -40.79 4.86 -11.79
C ALA A 447 -40.66 4.71 -10.25
N LEU A 448 -39.53 5.11 -9.69
CA LEU A 448 -39.30 5.15 -8.24
C LEU A 448 -40.14 6.26 -7.58
N CYS A 449 -40.24 7.45 -8.21
CA CYS A 449 -40.97 8.61 -7.66
C CYS A 449 -42.47 8.40 -7.63
N GLU A 450 -43.02 7.72 -8.63
CA GLU A 450 -44.46 7.50 -8.78
C GLU A 450 -44.82 6.01 -8.93
N PRO A 451 -44.49 5.16 -7.92
CA PRO A 451 -44.60 3.71 -8.04
C PRO A 451 -46.03 3.22 -8.35
N LEU A 452 -47.06 3.92 -7.86
CA LEU A 452 -48.45 3.55 -8.12
C LEU A 452 -48.87 3.88 -9.55
N SER A 453 -48.42 5.02 -10.08
CA SER A 453 -48.75 5.48 -11.44
C SER A 453 -48.20 4.56 -12.52
N TYR A 454 -47.03 3.95 -12.25
CA TYR A 454 -46.35 3.06 -13.17
C TYR A 454 -46.52 1.56 -12.80
N GLY A 455 -47.48 1.21 -11.94
CA GLY A 455 -47.87 -0.17 -11.64
C GLY A 455 -46.78 -0.98 -10.88
N LEU A 456 -45.88 -0.30 -10.16
CA LEU A 456 -44.82 -0.96 -9.38
C LEU A 456 -45.42 -1.68 -8.16
N ASN A 457 -45.61 -2.99 -8.27
CA ASN A 457 -46.18 -3.80 -7.19
C ASN A 457 -45.09 -4.24 -6.18
N ILE A 458 -45.03 -3.55 -5.05
CA ILE A 458 -44.09 -3.78 -3.94
C ILE A 458 -44.82 -3.77 -2.59
N ASN A 459 -44.23 -4.50 -1.61
CA ASN A 459 -44.78 -4.50 -0.25
C ASN A 459 -44.45 -3.20 0.49
N LYS A 460 -45.24 -2.90 1.57
CA LYS A 460 -45.11 -1.68 2.36
C LYS A 460 -43.65 -1.46 2.92
N GLY A 461 -42.99 -2.52 3.35
CA GLY A 461 -41.63 -2.41 3.89
C GLY A 461 -40.59 -2.04 2.81
N THR A 462 -40.73 -2.58 1.60
CA THR A 462 -39.91 -2.21 0.45
C THR A 462 -40.21 -0.76 0.01
N HIS A 463 -41.47 -0.37 0.00
CA HIS A 463 -41.86 0.99 -0.32
C HIS A 463 -41.21 2.02 0.61
N THR A 464 -41.21 1.78 1.93
CA THR A 464 -40.53 2.68 2.89
C THR A 464 -39.01 2.78 2.62
N LYS A 465 -38.35 1.68 2.25
CA LYS A 465 -36.91 1.70 1.92
C LYS A 465 -36.65 2.51 0.64
N LEU A 466 -37.47 2.35 -0.38
CA LEU A 466 -37.36 3.09 -1.63
C LEU A 466 -37.64 4.58 -1.42
N GLN A 467 -38.63 4.90 -0.60
CA GLN A 467 -38.95 6.28 -0.21
C GLN A 467 -37.76 6.93 0.52
N GLY A 468 -37.15 6.23 1.49
CA GLY A 468 -35.95 6.74 2.19
C GLY A 468 -34.76 6.97 1.25
N PHE A 469 -34.57 6.12 0.24
CA PHE A 469 -33.55 6.34 -0.79
C PHE A 469 -33.90 7.55 -1.66
N ARG A 470 -35.16 7.69 -2.09
CA ARG A 470 -35.62 8.85 -2.85
C ARG A 470 -35.40 10.17 -2.10
N GLU A 471 -35.86 10.25 -0.85
CA GLU A 471 -35.72 11.43 0.02
C GLU A 471 -34.26 11.83 0.21
N LEU A 472 -33.34 10.84 0.35
CA LEU A 472 -31.93 11.08 0.46
C LEU A 472 -31.34 11.75 -0.79
N ILE A 473 -31.69 11.25 -1.99
CA ILE A 473 -31.19 11.79 -3.26
C ILE A 473 -31.81 13.15 -3.55
N GLU A 474 -33.15 13.33 -3.35
CA GLU A 474 -33.84 14.61 -3.51
C GLU A 474 -33.26 15.69 -2.58
N GLY A 475 -32.89 15.31 -1.35
CA GLY A 475 -32.20 16.21 -0.43
C GLY A 475 -30.86 16.70 -1.00
N PHE A 476 -30.08 15.82 -1.60
CA PHE A 476 -28.82 16.22 -2.25
C PHE A 476 -29.01 17.06 -3.50
N MET A 477 -30.05 16.77 -4.30
CA MET A 477 -30.42 17.59 -5.47
C MET A 477 -30.77 19.03 -5.08
N THR A 478 -31.45 19.20 -3.96
CA THR A 478 -31.78 20.52 -3.43
C THR A 478 -30.54 21.24 -2.91
N ASP A 479 -29.71 20.50 -2.15
CA ASP A 479 -28.51 21.05 -1.50
C ASP A 479 -27.39 21.44 -2.50
N GLN A 480 -27.33 20.83 -3.69
CA GLN A 480 -26.26 21.10 -4.67
C GLN A 480 -26.35 22.48 -5.33
N VAL A 481 -27.49 23.14 -5.30
CA VAL A 481 -27.73 24.38 -6.07
C VAL A 481 -26.78 25.50 -5.63
N ASP A 482 -26.54 25.61 -4.30
CA ASP A 482 -25.77 26.70 -3.70
C ASP A 482 -24.41 26.26 -3.19
N LYS A 483 -24.01 24.98 -3.43
CA LYS A 483 -22.77 24.41 -2.90
C LYS A 483 -21.73 24.11 -3.98
N SER A 484 -20.46 24.30 -3.63
CA SER A 484 -19.33 23.84 -4.44
C SER A 484 -19.27 22.31 -4.51
N ALA A 485 -18.55 21.79 -5.51
CA ALA A 485 -18.31 20.33 -5.64
C ALA A 485 -17.76 19.73 -4.35
N TYR A 486 -16.85 20.42 -3.66
CA TYR A 486 -16.27 19.98 -2.40
C TYR A 486 -17.31 19.88 -1.28
N GLU A 487 -18.14 20.92 -1.10
CA GLU A 487 -19.14 20.96 -0.02
C GLU A 487 -20.22 19.90 -0.22
N ILE A 488 -20.83 19.84 -1.40
CA ILE A 488 -21.88 18.86 -1.69
C ILE A 488 -21.31 17.44 -1.77
N GLY A 489 -20.13 17.24 -2.36
CA GLY A 489 -19.50 15.93 -2.46
C GLY A 489 -19.16 15.34 -1.09
N THR A 490 -18.63 16.16 -0.17
CA THR A 490 -18.36 15.75 1.21
C THR A 490 -19.66 15.40 1.96
N ASP A 491 -20.73 16.18 1.75
CA ASP A 491 -22.03 15.92 2.36
C ASP A 491 -22.65 14.60 1.85
N ILE A 492 -22.60 14.36 0.54
CA ILE A 492 -23.04 13.11 -0.08
C ILE A 492 -22.27 11.90 0.51
N ILE A 493 -20.95 11.95 0.57
CA ILE A 493 -20.11 10.86 1.09
C ILE A 493 -20.49 10.55 2.54
N ARG A 494 -20.72 11.58 3.37
CA ARG A 494 -21.07 11.40 4.78
C ARG A 494 -22.50 10.87 4.96
N ARG A 495 -23.50 11.48 4.34
CA ARG A 495 -24.92 11.16 4.54
C ARG A 495 -25.36 9.90 3.81
N SER A 496 -24.69 9.50 2.72
CA SER A 496 -24.97 8.24 2.03
C SER A 496 -24.64 7.00 2.87
N GLY A 497 -23.74 7.15 3.85
CA GLY A 497 -23.29 6.05 4.70
C GLY A 497 -22.11 5.24 4.13
N ILE A 498 -21.53 5.64 2.98
CA ILE A 498 -20.39 4.94 2.36
C ILE A 498 -19.20 4.88 3.33
N ILE A 499 -18.87 5.97 4.01
CA ILE A 499 -17.78 5.99 5.00
C ILE A 499 -18.01 4.95 6.09
N ASN A 500 -19.23 4.83 6.60
CA ASN A 500 -19.57 3.86 7.63
C ASN A 500 -19.39 2.42 7.12
N ASP A 501 -19.75 2.17 5.86
CA ASP A 501 -19.59 0.85 5.23
C ASP A 501 -18.10 0.49 5.04
N VAL A 502 -17.30 1.43 4.55
CA VAL A 502 -15.86 1.24 4.34
C VAL A 502 -15.09 1.15 5.67
N CYS A 503 -15.53 1.87 6.71
CA CYS A 503 -14.90 1.84 8.04
C CYS A 503 -15.39 0.69 8.93
N GLN A 504 -16.15 -0.29 8.39
CA GLN A 504 -16.68 -1.41 9.19
C GLN A 504 -15.61 -2.27 9.83
N ASP A 505 -14.44 -2.42 9.20
CA ASP A 505 -13.30 -3.11 9.77
C ASP A 505 -11.98 -2.38 9.48
N THR A 506 -10.93 -2.74 10.21
CA THR A 506 -9.58 -2.20 10.05
C THR A 506 -8.69 -3.06 9.15
N SER A 507 -9.30 -3.82 8.22
CA SER A 507 -8.53 -4.59 7.26
C SER A 507 -7.70 -3.67 6.36
N PRO A 508 -6.52 -4.08 5.91
CA PRO A 508 -5.69 -3.28 5.01
C PRO A 508 -6.43 -2.81 3.75
N GLU A 509 -7.37 -3.64 3.27
CA GLU A 509 -8.21 -3.32 2.10
C GLU A 509 -9.17 -2.16 2.39
N ASN A 510 -9.86 -2.19 3.53
CA ASN A 510 -10.80 -1.12 3.90
C ASN A 510 -10.09 0.17 4.31
N LEU A 511 -8.90 0.07 4.90
CA LEU A 511 -8.04 1.24 5.13
C LEU A 511 -7.65 1.90 3.80
N SER A 512 -7.23 1.11 2.81
CA SER A 512 -6.91 1.63 1.47
C SER A 512 -8.12 2.26 0.78
N ARG A 513 -9.32 1.66 0.91
CA ARG A 513 -10.56 2.25 0.38
C ARG A 513 -10.90 3.58 1.05
N LYS A 514 -10.72 3.65 2.38
CA LYS A 514 -10.92 4.89 3.13
C LYS A 514 -9.96 5.97 2.65
N GLU A 515 -8.66 5.68 2.56
CA GLU A 515 -7.65 6.60 2.02
C GLU A 515 -8.01 7.08 0.61
N ASN A 516 -8.50 6.18 -0.25
CA ASN A 516 -8.93 6.55 -1.59
C ASN A 516 -10.13 7.52 -1.59
N ILE A 517 -11.12 7.31 -0.73
CA ILE A 517 -12.27 8.23 -0.60
C ILE A 517 -11.82 9.59 -0.05
N GLU A 518 -10.93 9.59 0.94
CA GLU A 518 -10.35 10.82 1.49
C GLU A 518 -9.56 11.58 0.41
N GLU A 519 -8.82 10.85 -0.43
CA GLU A 519 -8.09 11.45 -1.54
C GLU A 519 -9.02 12.00 -2.63
N LEU A 520 -10.19 11.39 -2.85
CA LEU A 520 -11.22 11.98 -3.71
C LEU A 520 -11.74 13.32 -3.15
N VAL A 521 -11.96 13.38 -1.82
CA VAL A 521 -12.37 14.62 -1.14
C VAL A 521 -11.29 15.70 -1.29
N ASN A 522 -10.01 15.32 -1.16
CA ASN A 522 -8.89 16.22 -1.39
C ASN A 522 -8.89 16.76 -2.83
N GLY A 523 -9.08 15.87 -3.81
CA GLY A 523 -9.19 16.25 -5.22
C GLY A 523 -10.32 17.22 -5.53
N MET A 524 -11.47 17.07 -4.89
CA MET A 524 -12.59 18.04 -5.02
C MET A 524 -12.24 19.39 -4.43
N ASN A 525 -11.55 19.41 -3.28
CA ASN A 525 -11.10 20.66 -2.66
C ASN A 525 -10.08 21.38 -3.56
N ASP A 526 -9.11 20.64 -4.10
CA ASP A 526 -8.10 21.18 -5.00
C ASP A 526 -8.73 21.77 -6.27
N PHE A 527 -9.70 21.06 -6.85
CA PHE A 527 -10.45 21.52 -8.00
C PHE A 527 -11.16 22.87 -7.73
N CYS A 528 -11.88 22.96 -6.61
CA CYS A 528 -12.59 24.18 -6.24
C CYS A 528 -11.63 25.33 -5.95
N ALA A 529 -10.58 25.09 -5.17
CA ALA A 529 -9.61 26.10 -4.78
C ALA A 529 -8.85 26.65 -6.00
N LEU A 530 -8.37 25.77 -6.89
CA LEU A 530 -7.65 26.17 -8.10
C LEU A 530 -8.52 27.09 -8.99
N ARG A 531 -9.76 26.69 -9.23
CA ARG A 531 -10.69 27.48 -10.06
C ARG A 531 -11.04 28.82 -9.43
N GLN A 532 -11.19 28.87 -8.10
CA GLN A 532 -11.42 30.13 -7.39
C GLN A 532 -10.20 31.05 -7.50
N GLU A 533 -8.97 30.51 -7.36
CA GLU A 533 -7.73 31.27 -7.52
C GLU A 533 -7.56 31.81 -8.94
N GLU A 534 -8.00 31.07 -9.96
CA GLU A 534 -8.00 31.50 -11.35
C GLU A 534 -9.16 32.48 -11.67
N GLY A 535 -10.06 32.70 -10.71
CA GLY A 535 -11.28 33.53 -10.91
C GLY A 535 -12.33 32.86 -11.77
N ASN A 536 -12.32 31.54 -11.88
CA ASN A 536 -13.31 30.77 -12.61
C ASN A 536 -14.48 30.40 -11.67
N PRO A 537 -15.72 30.78 -11.98
CA PRO A 537 -16.89 30.51 -11.13
C PRO A 537 -17.39 29.05 -11.20
N ASN A 538 -16.90 28.26 -12.16
CA ASN A 538 -17.38 26.90 -12.45
C ASN A 538 -16.78 25.88 -11.47
N ILE A 539 -17.32 25.85 -10.25
CA ILE A 539 -16.88 24.95 -9.16
C ILE A 539 -17.97 23.98 -8.71
N SER A 540 -18.99 23.78 -9.55
CA SER A 540 -20.13 22.90 -9.25
C SER A 540 -19.75 21.42 -9.36
N LEU A 541 -20.61 20.55 -8.80
CA LEU A 541 -20.47 19.09 -8.92
C LEU A 541 -20.50 18.65 -10.40
N THR A 542 -21.29 19.31 -11.23
CA THR A 542 -21.36 19.06 -12.68
C THR A 542 -20.03 19.34 -13.37
N ASP A 543 -19.38 20.45 -13.01
CA ASP A 543 -18.08 20.81 -13.56
C ASP A 543 -16.99 19.81 -13.18
N PHE A 544 -17.00 19.37 -11.91
CA PHE A 544 -16.08 18.34 -11.42
C PHE A 544 -16.27 17.00 -12.13
N LEU A 545 -17.52 16.53 -12.29
CA LEU A 545 -17.83 15.32 -13.03
C LEU A 545 -17.41 15.39 -14.50
N SER A 546 -17.56 16.56 -15.13
CA SER A 546 -17.11 16.78 -16.51
C SER A 546 -15.59 16.64 -16.64
N GLU A 547 -14.83 17.19 -15.68
CA GLU A 547 -13.38 17.04 -15.66
C GLU A 547 -12.97 15.59 -15.47
N ILE A 548 -13.57 14.86 -14.52
CA ILE A 548 -13.30 13.42 -14.31
C ILE A 548 -13.64 12.59 -15.55
N ALA A 549 -14.75 12.86 -16.23
CA ALA A 549 -15.16 12.11 -17.40
C ALA A 549 -14.11 12.24 -18.53
N LEU A 550 -13.58 13.46 -18.74
CA LEU A 550 -12.50 13.68 -19.70
C LEU A 550 -11.21 12.96 -19.31
N LEU A 551 -10.89 12.93 -18.01
CA LEU A 551 -9.75 12.23 -17.47
C LEU A 551 -9.86 10.70 -17.67
N THR A 552 -11.03 10.14 -17.44
CA THR A 552 -11.28 8.69 -17.56
C THR A 552 -11.31 8.22 -19.01
N TYR A 553 -11.77 9.07 -19.95
CA TYR A 553 -11.78 8.74 -21.37
C TYR A 553 -10.38 8.59 -21.96
N GLN A 554 -9.44 9.41 -21.52
CA GLN A 554 -8.03 9.32 -21.96
C GLN A 554 -7.34 8.03 -21.45
N ASP A 555 -7.78 7.47 -20.32
CA ASP A 555 -7.26 6.21 -19.77
C ASP A 555 -7.80 4.97 -20.52
N SER A 556 -8.95 5.07 -21.21
CA SER A 556 -9.62 3.94 -21.86
C SER A 556 -9.12 3.68 -23.30
N ASP A 557 -8.49 4.64 -23.93
CA ASP A 557 -7.93 4.46 -25.27
C ASP A 557 -6.54 3.81 -25.18
N LYS A 558 -6.54 2.54 -25.51
CA LYS A 558 -5.44 1.68 -25.95
C LYS A 558 -4.95 0.62 -24.95
N ALA A 559 -5.38 -0.58 -25.22
CA ALA A 559 -4.55 -1.79 -25.18
C ALA A 559 -3.42 -1.64 -26.23
N ASP A 560 -2.48 -0.74 -26.00
CA ASP A 560 -1.25 -0.64 -26.78
C ASP A 560 -0.08 -0.81 -25.80
N ASP A 561 0.77 -1.79 -26.07
CA ASP A 561 2.00 -2.12 -25.33
C ASP A 561 3.10 -1.02 -25.50
N GLY A 562 2.67 0.22 -25.74
CA GLY A 562 3.55 1.37 -25.88
C GLY A 562 4.38 1.65 -24.63
N GLU A 563 5.50 2.30 -24.78
CA GLU A 563 6.36 2.81 -23.72
C GLU A 563 5.57 3.71 -22.77
N LYS A 564 5.39 3.29 -21.50
CA LYS A 564 4.60 3.99 -20.49
C LYS A 564 5.36 4.10 -19.17
N ILE A 565 5.27 5.26 -18.51
CA ILE A 565 5.78 5.47 -17.16
C ILE A 565 5.02 4.53 -16.21
N THR A 566 5.74 3.84 -15.33
CA THR A 566 5.12 2.90 -14.41
C THR A 566 4.90 3.53 -13.03
N LEU A 567 3.64 3.58 -12.59
CA LEU A 567 3.23 4.03 -11.26
C LEU A 567 2.89 2.81 -10.41
N MET A 568 3.46 2.69 -9.20
CA MET A 568 3.18 1.56 -8.31
C MET A 568 3.52 1.84 -6.86
N THR A 569 2.98 1.00 -5.95
CA THR A 569 3.47 1.01 -4.57
C THR A 569 4.88 0.42 -4.49
N VAL A 570 5.65 0.83 -3.49
CA VAL A 570 6.99 0.26 -3.24
C VAL A 570 6.93 -1.26 -3.05
N HIS A 571 5.88 -1.78 -2.40
CA HIS A 571 5.70 -3.23 -2.25
C HIS A 571 5.58 -3.96 -3.58
N SER A 572 4.87 -3.36 -4.54
CA SER A 572 4.70 -3.93 -5.89
C SER A 572 5.98 -3.85 -6.73
N ALA A 573 6.91 -2.97 -6.38
CA ALA A 573 8.16 -2.78 -7.09
C ALA A 573 9.22 -3.86 -6.74
N LYS A 574 9.00 -4.66 -5.68
CA LYS A 574 9.91 -5.75 -5.34
C LYS A 574 10.03 -6.74 -6.51
N GLY A 575 11.28 -7.05 -6.89
CA GLY A 575 11.58 -7.92 -8.04
C GLY A 575 11.63 -7.22 -9.40
N LEU A 576 11.29 -5.92 -9.48
CA LEU A 576 11.40 -5.09 -10.69
C LEU A 576 12.64 -4.20 -10.64
N GLU A 577 12.99 -3.60 -11.81
CA GLU A 577 14.12 -2.67 -11.94
C GLU A 577 13.83 -1.66 -13.03
N PHE A 578 14.33 -0.43 -12.89
CA PHE A 578 14.09 0.69 -13.79
C PHE A 578 15.34 1.57 -13.84
N LYS A 579 15.64 2.18 -14.99
CA LYS A 579 16.78 3.09 -15.09
C LYS A 579 16.61 4.30 -14.19
N ASN A 580 15.39 4.86 -14.14
CA ASN A 580 15.07 6.06 -13.38
C ASN A 580 13.93 5.81 -12.40
N VAL A 581 14.17 5.98 -11.10
CA VAL A 581 13.19 5.75 -10.05
C VAL A 581 12.93 7.03 -9.26
N PHE A 582 11.66 7.37 -9.08
CA PHE A 582 11.19 8.43 -8.22
C PHE A 582 10.50 7.83 -7.00
N VAL A 583 11.03 8.04 -5.80
CA VAL A 583 10.41 7.67 -4.53
C VAL A 583 9.74 8.89 -3.94
N VAL A 584 8.41 8.93 -3.97
CA VAL A 584 7.62 10.11 -3.66
C VAL A 584 6.91 10.05 -2.32
N GLY A 585 6.64 11.21 -1.71
CA GLY A 585 5.96 11.31 -0.43
C GLY A 585 6.80 10.80 0.74
N LEU A 586 8.10 11.07 0.74
CA LEU A 586 9.00 10.63 1.82
C LEU A 586 8.88 11.56 3.05
N GLU A 587 7.75 11.43 3.76
CA GLU A 587 7.33 12.29 4.88
C GLU A 587 7.03 11.45 6.13
N GLU A 588 7.20 12.03 7.31
CA GLU A 588 6.75 11.41 8.56
C GLU A 588 5.25 11.14 8.54
N ASN A 589 4.84 10.02 9.11
CA ASN A 589 3.45 9.51 9.12
C ASN A 589 2.88 9.13 7.75
N LEU A 590 3.67 9.21 6.67
CA LEU A 590 3.34 8.71 5.35
C LEU A 590 4.34 7.61 4.93
N PHE A 591 5.63 7.92 4.96
CA PHE A 591 6.71 6.98 4.73
C PHE A 591 7.90 7.35 5.64
N PRO A 592 8.01 6.78 6.86
CA PRO A 592 7.28 5.63 7.41
C PRO A 592 5.80 5.91 7.69
N SER A 593 5.00 4.85 7.60
CA SER A 593 3.56 4.91 7.91
C SER A 593 3.32 5.32 9.36
N GLY A 594 2.33 6.17 9.62
CA GLY A 594 1.92 6.53 10.99
C GLY A 594 1.44 5.36 11.86
N MET A 595 1.12 4.20 11.24
CA MET A 595 0.73 2.99 11.96
C MET A 595 1.91 2.28 12.64
N VAL A 596 3.15 2.62 12.30
CA VAL A 596 4.35 2.02 12.89
C VAL A 596 4.44 2.29 14.39
N GLY A 597 3.91 3.45 14.84
CA GLY A 597 3.96 3.87 16.24
C GLY A 597 5.39 3.83 16.80
N ASP A 598 5.52 3.36 18.03
CA ASP A 598 6.81 3.23 18.73
C ASP A 598 7.46 1.84 18.57
N SER A 599 6.99 1.00 17.64
CA SER A 599 7.55 -0.33 17.42
C SER A 599 8.86 -0.29 16.63
N PRO A 600 10.03 -0.61 17.25
CA PRO A 600 11.30 -0.65 16.52
C PRO A 600 11.28 -1.66 15.37
N ARG A 601 10.63 -2.81 15.58
CA ARG A 601 10.53 -3.88 14.55
C ARG A 601 9.76 -3.39 13.31
N ALA A 602 8.65 -2.66 13.52
CA ALA A 602 7.87 -2.12 12.43
C ALA A 602 8.61 -0.97 11.70
N LEU A 603 9.38 -0.15 12.45
CA LEU A 603 10.22 0.89 11.85
C LEU A 603 11.34 0.30 10.99
N GLU A 604 11.96 -0.79 11.45
CA GLU A 604 12.97 -1.51 10.66
C GLU A 604 12.38 -2.09 9.37
N GLU A 605 11.12 -2.57 9.38
CA GLU A 605 10.45 -3.05 8.17
C GLU A 605 10.17 -1.90 7.19
N GLU A 606 9.71 -0.74 7.64
CA GLU A 606 9.54 0.45 6.80
C GLU A 606 10.89 0.93 6.22
N ARG A 607 12.01 0.81 6.98
CA ARG A 607 13.34 1.10 6.45
C ARG A 607 13.75 0.10 5.38
N ARG A 608 13.45 -1.19 5.55
CA ARG A 608 13.64 -2.20 4.49
C ARG A 608 12.79 -1.89 3.27
N LEU A 609 11.57 -1.42 3.46
CA LEU A 609 10.71 -1.00 2.35
C LEU A 609 11.35 0.16 1.57
N PHE A 610 11.90 1.16 2.27
CA PHE A 610 12.62 2.26 1.61
C PHE A 610 13.92 1.80 0.94
N TYR A 611 14.66 0.88 1.55
CA TYR A 611 15.81 0.22 0.92
C TYR A 611 15.40 -0.48 -0.39
N VAL A 612 14.27 -1.20 -0.39
CA VAL A 612 13.73 -1.81 -1.62
C VAL A 612 13.46 -0.75 -2.67
N ALA A 613 12.85 0.41 -2.31
CA ALA A 613 12.56 1.47 -3.26
C ALA A 613 13.82 2.01 -3.96
N ILE A 614 14.85 2.35 -3.19
CA ILE A 614 16.12 2.88 -3.71
C ILE A 614 16.80 1.84 -4.62
N THR A 615 16.83 0.57 -4.21
CA THR A 615 17.50 -0.50 -4.95
C THR A 615 16.76 -0.95 -6.21
N ARG A 616 15.62 -0.32 -6.56
CA ARG A 616 14.98 -0.53 -7.88
C ARG A 616 15.64 0.28 -8.97
N ALA A 617 16.39 1.32 -8.62
CA ALA A 617 17.07 2.20 -9.56
C ALA A 617 18.35 1.56 -10.11
N GLU A 618 18.55 1.67 -11.43
CA GLU A 618 19.77 1.28 -12.10
C GLU A 618 20.75 2.45 -12.23
N GLU A 619 20.30 3.58 -12.75
CA GLU A 619 21.10 4.73 -13.13
C GLU A 619 20.80 5.95 -12.26
N HIS A 620 19.52 6.32 -12.11
CA HIS A 620 19.11 7.52 -11.38
C HIS A 620 18.03 7.22 -10.34
N CYS A 621 18.21 7.78 -9.14
CA CYS A 621 17.22 7.75 -8.08
C CYS A 621 16.89 9.17 -7.61
N TYR A 622 15.61 9.47 -7.48
CA TYR A 622 15.11 10.75 -6.99
C TYR A 622 14.15 10.51 -5.83
N ILE A 623 14.21 11.39 -4.84
CA ILE A 623 13.35 11.34 -3.65
C ILE A 623 12.61 12.67 -3.57
N SER A 624 11.31 12.65 -3.27
CA SER A 624 10.54 13.87 -3.06
C SER A 624 9.69 13.82 -1.79
N PHE A 625 9.43 14.99 -1.22
CA PHE A 625 8.52 15.19 -0.11
C PHE A 625 7.88 16.58 -0.20
N ALA A 626 6.64 16.71 0.32
CA ALA A 626 5.91 17.97 0.37
C ALA A 626 5.89 18.56 1.79
N LYS A 627 5.96 19.90 1.91
CA LYS A 627 5.80 20.64 3.19
C LYS A 627 4.37 20.60 3.69
N THR A 628 3.42 20.61 2.76
CA THR A 628 2.00 20.58 3.08
C THR A 628 1.30 19.52 2.22
N ARG A 629 0.39 18.82 2.84
CA ARG A 629 -0.46 17.82 2.16
C ARG A 629 -1.88 17.92 2.69
N PHE A 630 -2.84 17.89 1.81
CA PHE A 630 -4.23 17.89 2.24
C PHE A 630 -4.63 16.45 2.62
N ARG A 631 -4.96 16.21 3.89
CA ARG A 631 -5.37 14.92 4.42
C ARG A 631 -6.53 15.08 5.39
N TYR A 632 -7.46 14.11 5.36
CA TYR A 632 -8.62 14.08 6.27
C TYR A 632 -9.44 15.37 6.30
N GLY A 633 -9.53 16.06 5.15
CA GLY A 633 -10.24 17.34 5.05
C GLY A 633 -9.51 18.52 5.68
N LYS A 634 -8.22 18.41 5.98
CA LYS A 634 -7.41 19.48 6.57
C LYS A 634 -6.03 19.54 5.90
N MET A 635 -5.47 20.74 5.86
CA MET A 635 -4.09 20.94 5.48
C MET A 635 -3.19 20.47 6.63
N GLU A 636 -2.37 19.46 6.38
CA GLU A 636 -1.36 18.97 7.32
C GLU A 636 0.02 19.45 6.90
N PHE A 637 0.82 19.89 7.87
CA PHE A 637 2.22 20.23 7.63
C PHE A 637 3.05 18.96 7.79
N GLY A 638 3.67 18.52 6.68
CA GLY A 638 4.57 17.39 6.66
C GLY A 638 5.99 17.80 7.10
N SER A 639 6.66 16.91 7.78
CA SER A 639 8.13 16.99 7.99
C SER A 639 8.80 15.92 7.14
N PRO A 640 10.03 16.15 6.65
CA PRO A 640 10.76 15.14 5.90
C PRO A 640 10.91 13.86 6.72
N SER A 641 10.82 12.72 6.06
CA SER A 641 11.00 11.43 6.68
C SER A 641 12.32 11.32 7.43
N ARG A 642 12.29 10.70 8.62
CA ARG A 642 13.50 10.37 9.38
C ARG A 642 14.49 9.53 8.59
N PHE A 643 14.04 8.78 7.61
CA PHE A 643 14.90 7.94 6.76
C PHE A 643 15.86 8.73 5.88
N LEU A 644 15.60 10.01 5.59
CA LEU A 644 16.55 10.88 4.89
C LEU A 644 17.83 11.13 5.71
N ARG A 645 17.75 11.07 7.05
CA ARG A 645 18.90 11.18 7.94
C ARG A 645 19.71 9.90 8.05
N ASP A 646 19.08 8.76 7.74
CA ASP A 646 19.73 7.47 7.79
C ASP A 646 20.65 7.25 6.57
N ILE A 647 20.44 8.03 5.49
CA ILE A 647 21.32 8.04 4.32
C ILE A 647 22.49 9.00 4.55
N ASP A 648 23.70 8.58 4.23
CA ASP A 648 24.87 9.45 4.26
C ASP A 648 24.70 10.60 3.26
N VAL A 649 24.84 11.83 3.77
CA VAL A 649 24.63 13.07 3.01
C VAL A 649 25.53 13.20 1.77
N ASN A 650 26.67 12.53 1.75
CA ASN A 650 27.59 12.52 0.60
C ASN A 650 26.97 11.86 -0.66
N TYR A 651 25.94 11.05 -0.47
CA TYR A 651 25.22 10.40 -1.57
C TYR A 651 23.92 11.12 -1.96
N LEU A 652 23.60 12.25 -1.30
CA LEU A 652 22.41 13.04 -1.55
C LEU A 652 22.75 14.39 -2.21
N ARG A 653 21.97 14.77 -3.22
CA ARG A 653 21.93 16.13 -3.75
C ARG A 653 20.72 16.83 -3.14
N LEU A 654 20.97 17.60 -2.08
CA LEU A 654 19.91 18.30 -1.35
C LEU A 654 19.42 19.53 -2.14
N PRO A 655 18.13 19.95 -1.96
CA PRO A 655 17.60 21.13 -2.66
C PRO A 655 18.35 22.41 -2.25
N HIS A 656 18.73 23.22 -3.24
CA HIS A 656 19.23 24.57 -3.01
C HIS A 656 18.04 25.51 -2.82
N GLU A 657 18.03 26.29 -1.73
CA GLU A 657 17.10 27.41 -1.60
C GLU A 657 17.40 28.41 -2.73
N ALA A 658 16.46 28.59 -3.65
CA ALA A 658 16.61 29.55 -4.73
C ALA A 658 16.47 30.98 -4.17
N GLY A 659 17.50 31.79 -4.33
CA GLY A 659 17.35 33.25 -4.23
C GLY A 659 18.34 34.03 -3.44
N VAL A 660 19.37 33.45 -2.81
CA VAL A 660 20.48 34.24 -2.23
C VAL A 660 21.78 33.61 -2.68
N SER A 661 22.55 34.36 -3.50
CA SER A 661 23.94 34.05 -3.81
C SER A 661 24.79 34.20 -2.52
N ARG A 662 24.77 33.19 -1.70
CA ARG A 662 25.69 32.96 -0.59
C ARG A 662 26.27 31.58 -0.70
N SER A 663 27.52 31.45 -0.39
CA SER A 663 28.37 30.27 -0.52
C SER A 663 27.68 28.95 -0.29
N VAL A 664 28.06 27.96 -1.12
CA VAL A 664 27.52 26.58 -1.21
C VAL A 664 27.35 25.84 0.14
N ASP A 665 27.99 26.35 1.21
CA ASP A 665 27.94 25.74 2.56
C ASP A 665 26.75 26.16 3.42
N GLU A 666 26.13 27.35 3.21
CA GLU A 666 25.07 27.82 4.14
C GLU A 666 23.67 27.24 3.81
N GLY A 667 23.36 26.98 2.55
CA GLY A 667 22.07 26.37 2.15
C GLY A 667 21.96 24.91 2.57
N ALA A 668 23.01 24.15 2.37
CA ALA A 668 23.12 22.77 2.86
C ALA A 668 23.05 22.69 4.39
N GLY A 669 23.60 23.69 5.08
CA GLY A 669 23.56 23.79 6.54
C GLY A 669 22.16 24.04 7.10
N ARG A 670 21.29 24.76 6.39
CA ARG A 670 19.93 25.06 6.85
C ARG A 670 18.99 23.88 6.66
N PHE A 671 19.07 23.22 5.49
CA PHE A 671 18.35 21.98 5.24
C PHE A 671 18.85 20.86 6.16
N ARG A 672 20.17 20.80 6.42
CA ARG A 672 20.75 19.88 7.39
C ARG A 672 20.24 20.15 8.81
N ARG A 673 20.04 21.43 9.21
CA ARG A 673 19.41 21.78 10.50
C ARG A 673 17.93 21.42 10.56
N GLU A 674 17.17 21.52 9.47
CA GLU A 674 15.77 21.04 9.42
C GLU A 674 15.70 19.52 9.51
N ILE A 675 16.59 18.80 8.85
CA ILE A 675 16.73 17.36 9.00
C ILE A 675 17.24 17.00 10.40
N GLU A 676 18.21 17.73 10.93
CA GLU A 676 18.81 17.47 12.24
C GLU A 676 17.98 18.04 13.41
N GLY A 677 17.26 19.13 13.22
CA GLY A 677 16.53 19.88 14.26
C GLY A 677 15.06 19.48 14.51
N GLY A 678 14.47 18.64 13.66
CA GLY A 678 13.04 18.28 13.72
C GLY A 678 12.61 17.44 14.94
N PHE A 679 13.53 17.12 15.87
CA PHE A 679 13.24 16.28 17.05
C PHE A 679 14.01 16.72 18.31
N THR A 680 14.07 17.99 18.62
CA THR A 680 14.36 18.35 20.02
C THR A 680 13.14 17.99 20.86
N ARG A 681 13.16 16.80 21.45
CA ARG A 681 12.32 16.48 22.60
C ARG A 681 12.52 17.61 23.63
N ALA A 682 11.43 18.20 24.11
CA ALA A 682 11.45 19.01 25.31
C ALA A 682 12.21 18.24 26.39
N ALA A 683 13.30 18.81 26.85
CA ALA A 683 14.14 18.22 27.89
C ALA A 683 13.32 18.10 29.17
N SER A 684 13.09 16.89 29.60
CA SER A 684 12.68 16.62 30.99
C SER A 684 13.87 16.92 31.90
N PRO A 685 13.65 17.55 33.07
CA PRO A 685 14.76 17.98 33.94
C PRO A 685 15.53 16.75 34.45
N THR A 686 16.82 16.82 34.34
CA THR A 686 17.83 15.93 34.85
C THR A 686 17.60 15.59 36.33
N ARG A 687 17.41 14.31 36.60
CA ARG A 687 17.62 13.77 37.97
C ARG A 687 19.03 13.20 38.06
N THR A 688 19.81 13.79 38.95
CA THR A 688 21.11 13.26 39.42
C THR A 688 20.95 11.92 40.12
N PRO A 689 21.94 11.05 40.01
CA PRO A 689 21.88 9.73 40.65
C PRO A 689 22.42 9.81 42.10
N TYR A 690 21.58 9.46 43.07
CA TYR A 690 22.08 9.02 44.38
C TYR A 690 21.49 7.65 44.68
N GLY A 691 22.37 6.67 44.74
CA GLY A 691 22.04 5.34 45.21
C GLY A 691 21.86 5.30 46.74
N THR A 692 20.95 4.47 47.18
CA THR A 692 21.11 3.61 48.40
C THR A 692 20.03 2.54 48.38
N LYS A 693 20.44 1.37 48.82
CA LYS A 693 19.63 0.17 49.09
C LYS A 693 18.66 0.41 50.28
N PHE A 694 17.45 -0.16 50.30
CA PHE A 694 16.99 -1.10 51.35
C PHE A 694 15.47 -1.33 51.29
N SER A 695 15.12 -2.60 51.36
CA SER A 695 14.08 -3.33 52.13
C SER A 695 12.60 -3.16 51.83
N ASP A 696 12.00 -4.33 51.62
CA ASP A 696 10.60 -4.67 51.70
C ASP A 696 9.84 -3.92 52.77
N ARG A 697 8.66 -3.38 52.42
CA ARG A 697 7.46 -3.37 53.27
C ARG A 697 6.21 -2.91 52.51
N GLU A 698 5.23 -3.78 52.61
CA GLU A 698 3.77 -3.61 52.58
C GLU A 698 3.09 -2.52 51.73
N ARG A 699 2.26 -2.98 50.78
CA ARG A 699 1.27 -2.19 50.02
C ARG A 699 0.11 -1.74 50.93
N PRO A 700 -0.31 -0.49 50.87
CA PRO A 700 -1.67 -0.09 51.27
C PRO A 700 -2.61 -0.11 50.06
N LYS A 701 -3.81 -0.61 50.27
CA LYS A 701 -4.93 -0.67 49.33
C LYS A 701 -5.35 0.73 48.89
N ALA A 702 -5.42 0.98 47.58
CA ALA A 702 -6.01 2.17 47.02
C ALA A 702 -7.53 2.13 47.11
N GLN A 703 -8.13 3.12 47.77
CA GLN A 703 -9.57 3.40 47.74
C GLN A 703 -9.97 4.00 46.39
N VAL A 704 -11.02 3.43 45.81
CA VAL A 704 -11.68 3.93 44.59
C VAL A 704 -12.52 5.15 45.01
N ILE A 705 -12.14 6.34 44.48
CA ILE A 705 -12.97 7.53 44.59
C ILE A 705 -13.75 7.68 43.27
N ALA A 706 -15.08 7.58 43.33
CA ALA A 706 -15.97 7.82 42.23
C ALA A 706 -16.02 9.31 41.85
N PRO A 707 -16.11 9.68 40.54
CA PRO A 707 -16.19 11.08 40.16
C PRO A 707 -17.58 11.65 40.42
N THR A 708 -17.63 12.71 41.22
CA THR A 708 -18.81 13.53 41.46
C THR A 708 -19.09 14.43 40.23
N VAL A 709 -20.31 14.31 39.71
CA VAL A 709 -20.87 15.17 38.69
C VAL A 709 -21.28 16.51 39.26
N PRO A 710 -20.86 17.68 38.71
CA PRO A 710 -21.40 18.96 39.16
C PRO A 710 -22.80 19.17 38.56
N LYS A 711 -23.81 19.31 39.39
CA LYS A 711 -25.14 19.85 39.07
C LYS A 711 -24.99 21.38 38.97
N ASN A 712 -25.10 21.97 37.76
CA ASN A 712 -25.69 23.28 37.54
C ASN A 712 -25.56 23.65 36.07
N LEU A 713 -26.56 23.23 35.28
CA LEU A 713 -26.82 23.76 33.95
C LEU A 713 -28.01 24.67 34.05
N LYS A 714 -27.80 25.98 33.98
CA LYS A 714 -28.85 26.96 33.75
C LYS A 714 -29.01 27.12 32.22
N LYS A 715 -30.25 26.92 31.78
CA LYS A 715 -30.75 27.18 30.43
C LYS A 715 -30.63 28.68 30.12
N VAL A 716 -29.87 29.08 29.10
CA VAL A 716 -29.87 30.45 28.57
C VAL A 716 -30.62 30.46 27.25
N SER A 717 -31.65 31.25 27.25
CA SER A 717 -32.51 31.55 26.12
C SER A 717 -31.75 32.33 25.03
N ALA A 718 -32.21 32.13 23.77
CA ALA A 718 -31.71 32.74 22.56
C ALA A 718 -31.75 34.28 22.64
N VAL A 719 -30.61 34.90 22.30
CA VAL A 719 -30.56 36.32 21.89
C VAL A 719 -29.85 36.33 20.54
N SER A 720 -30.53 36.97 19.62
CA SER A 720 -30.17 37.25 18.24
C SER A 720 -28.87 38.06 18.12
N GLY A 721 -28.03 37.65 17.18
CA GLY A 721 -27.19 38.53 16.36
C GLY A 721 -26.11 39.32 17.03
N SER A 722 -24.89 38.78 17.03
CA SER A 722 -23.69 39.57 16.78
C SER A 722 -22.56 38.66 16.37
N SER A 723 -21.92 39.03 15.30
CA SER A 723 -20.77 38.43 14.64
C SER A 723 -19.67 37.96 15.61
N ILE A 724 -19.43 36.65 15.67
CA ILE A 724 -18.23 36.14 16.25
C ILE A 724 -17.13 36.26 15.19
N ARG A 725 -16.23 37.23 15.39
CA ARG A 725 -14.97 37.33 14.69
C ARG A 725 -14.12 36.12 15.10
N SER A 726 -13.99 35.17 14.19
CA SER A 726 -12.90 34.20 14.24
C SER A 726 -11.60 34.98 14.11
N ALA A 727 -10.70 34.81 15.08
CA ALA A 727 -9.35 35.32 14.99
C ALA A 727 -8.63 34.62 13.82
N SER A 728 -8.66 35.22 12.65
CA SER A 728 -7.80 34.88 11.53
C SER A 728 -6.40 35.35 11.87
N ALA A 729 -5.46 34.42 11.90
CA ALA A 729 -4.05 34.74 11.81
C ALA A 729 -3.84 35.67 10.59
N GLY A 730 -3.15 36.77 10.80
CA GLY A 730 -2.97 37.93 9.96
C GLY A 730 -3.05 37.69 8.45
N SER A 731 -4.13 38.09 7.82
CA SER A 731 -4.15 38.46 6.42
C SER A 731 -3.52 39.85 6.32
N ALA A 732 -2.26 39.90 5.86
CA ALA A 732 -1.69 41.15 5.37
C ALA A 732 -2.60 41.62 4.23
N SER A 733 -3.03 42.88 4.30
CA SER A 733 -3.86 43.55 3.32
C SER A 733 -3.27 43.39 1.91
N VAL A 734 -4.06 42.87 0.98
CA VAL A 734 -3.74 42.54 -0.42
C VAL A 734 -3.48 43.79 -1.29
N THR A 735 -2.99 44.89 -0.75
CA THR A 735 -2.73 46.14 -1.47
C THR A 735 -1.25 46.40 -1.65
N GLY A 736 -0.54 45.57 -2.45
CA GLY A 736 0.86 45.88 -2.64
C GLY A 736 1.68 44.96 -3.54
N VAL A 737 1.07 44.00 -4.23
CA VAL A 737 1.82 43.12 -5.14
C VAL A 737 2.15 43.88 -6.41
N GLN A 738 3.42 43.90 -6.80
CA GLN A 738 3.94 44.61 -7.99
C GLN A 738 4.67 43.62 -8.92
N ALA A 739 4.68 43.93 -10.21
CA ALA A 739 5.49 43.19 -11.18
C ALA A 739 6.98 43.16 -10.79
N GLY A 740 7.62 42.03 -10.94
CA GLY A 740 9.03 41.80 -10.56
C GLY A 740 9.21 41.32 -9.11
N GLN A 741 8.14 41.23 -8.29
CA GLN A 741 8.24 40.71 -6.93
C GLN A 741 8.25 39.18 -6.93
N MET A 742 9.06 38.61 -6.04
CA MET A 742 9.03 37.17 -5.76
C MET A 742 7.94 36.87 -4.72
N ILE A 743 7.14 35.87 -5.00
CA ILE A 743 6.13 35.39 -4.05
C ILE A 743 6.29 33.89 -3.78
N GLU A 744 5.89 33.48 -2.61
CA GLU A 744 5.75 32.08 -2.21
C GLU A 744 4.27 31.73 -2.10
N HIS A 745 3.78 30.93 -3.02
CA HIS A 745 2.38 30.47 -3.07
C HIS A 745 2.24 29.12 -2.41
N GLU A 746 1.21 28.91 -1.58
CA GLU A 746 1.02 27.68 -0.79
C GLU A 746 0.94 26.41 -1.67
N ARG A 747 0.50 26.52 -2.92
CA ARG A 747 0.28 25.38 -3.83
C ARG A 747 1.35 25.29 -4.93
N PHE A 748 1.79 26.40 -5.49
CA PHE A 748 2.66 26.44 -6.66
C PHE A 748 4.12 26.76 -6.33
N GLY A 749 4.42 27.04 -5.05
CA GLY A 749 5.76 27.34 -4.61
C GLY A 749 6.23 28.75 -5.00
N LEU A 750 7.53 28.89 -5.26
CA LEU A 750 8.14 30.16 -5.62
C LEU A 750 7.79 30.60 -7.04
N GLY A 751 7.39 31.85 -7.18
CA GLY A 751 7.07 32.45 -8.48
C GLY A 751 7.38 33.93 -8.52
N GLU A 752 7.63 34.47 -9.73
CA GLU A 752 7.86 35.87 -10.02
C GLU A 752 6.59 36.48 -10.64
N VAL A 753 6.17 37.62 -10.11
CA VAL A 753 5.01 38.34 -10.61
C VAL A 753 5.39 39.03 -11.93
N ILE A 754 4.84 38.57 -13.04
CA ILE A 754 5.10 39.15 -14.37
C ILE A 754 4.32 40.45 -14.53
N ARG A 755 3.02 40.45 -14.20
CA ARG A 755 2.16 41.62 -14.30
C ARG A 755 0.97 41.53 -13.36
N VAL A 756 0.44 42.70 -12.98
CA VAL A 756 -0.81 42.83 -12.21
C VAL A 756 -1.81 43.64 -13.01
N GLU A 757 -3.04 43.11 -13.15
CA GLU A 757 -4.15 43.72 -13.89
C GLU A 757 -5.33 43.95 -12.99
N GLY A 758 -6.03 45.05 -13.14
CA GLY A 758 -7.23 45.41 -12.33
C GLY A 758 -6.88 46.06 -10.99
N THR A 759 -7.90 46.45 -10.24
CA THR A 759 -7.78 47.09 -8.92
C THR A 759 -8.80 46.53 -7.95
N GLY A 760 -8.50 46.56 -6.66
CA GLY A 760 -9.41 46.08 -5.60
C GLY A 760 -9.65 44.57 -5.67
N ASP A 761 -10.88 44.14 -5.40
CA ASP A 761 -11.29 42.73 -5.30
C ASP A 761 -11.15 41.92 -6.61
N ASN A 762 -11.02 42.59 -7.75
CA ASN A 762 -10.87 41.99 -9.08
C ASN A 762 -9.43 42.05 -9.59
N ALA A 763 -8.46 42.43 -8.77
CA ALA A 763 -7.07 42.45 -9.16
C ALA A 763 -6.55 41.04 -9.44
N LYS A 764 -5.94 40.85 -10.62
CA LYS A 764 -5.33 39.60 -11.08
C LYS A 764 -3.84 39.78 -11.23
N ALA A 765 -3.07 38.82 -10.79
CA ALA A 765 -1.62 38.76 -11.05
C ALA A 765 -1.29 37.59 -11.97
N THR A 766 -0.51 37.84 -13.01
CA THR A 766 0.14 36.78 -13.79
C THR A 766 1.51 36.53 -13.17
N ILE A 767 1.74 35.30 -12.76
CA ILE A 767 2.90 34.87 -11.99
C ILE A 767 3.55 33.71 -12.70
N HIS A 768 4.84 33.78 -12.90
CA HIS A 768 5.65 32.69 -13.42
C HIS A 768 6.17 31.85 -12.27
N PHE A 769 5.61 30.67 -12.08
CA PHE A 769 6.08 29.70 -11.08
C PHE A 769 7.14 28.79 -11.68
N LYS A 770 8.21 28.55 -10.94
CA LYS A 770 9.38 27.77 -11.39
C LYS A 770 8.99 26.38 -11.91
N ASN A 771 8.05 25.70 -11.27
CA ASN A 771 7.65 24.33 -11.59
C ASN A 771 6.30 24.21 -12.28
N ALA A 772 5.39 25.17 -12.09
CA ALA A 772 4.02 25.15 -12.60
C ALA A 772 3.79 26.07 -13.82
N GLY A 773 4.82 26.85 -14.26
CA GLY A 773 4.71 27.79 -15.38
C GLY A 773 3.87 29.03 -15.06
N ASP A 774 3.38 29.72 -16.10
CA ASP A 774 2.60 30.95 -15.94
C ASP A 774 1.19 30.65 -15.45
N LYS A 775 0.77 31.33 -14.38
CA LYS A 775 -0.57 31.23 -13.82
C LYS A 775 -1.14 32.65 -13.64
N GLN A 776 -2.42 32.83 -13.95
CA GLN A 776 -3.13 34.05 -13.66
C GLN A 776 -4.01 33.83 -12.43
N LEU A 777 -3.72 34.52 -11.32
CA LEU A 777 -4.39 34.34 -10.02
C LEU A 777 -5.16 35.58 -9.63
N LEU A 778 -6.37 35.40 -9.08
CA LEU A 778 -7.16 36.49 -8.48
C LEU A 778 -6.62 36.77 -7.07
N LEU A 779 -6.05 37.94 -6.85
CA LEU A 779 -5.31 38.27 -5.61
C LEU A 779 -6.17 38.17 -4.33
N ARG A 780 -7.48 38.29 -4.46
CA ARG A 780 -8.44 38.14 -3.34
C ARG A 780 -8.48 36.73 -2.76
N PHE A 781 -8.24 35.72 -3.60
CA PHE A 781 -8.33 34.31 -3.19
C PHE A 781 -6.97 33.62 -3.13
N ALA A 782 -5.96 34.17 -3.78
CA ALA A 782 -4.63 33.61 -3.84
C ALA A 782 -3.94 33.68 -2.46
N ARG A 783 -3.48 32.51 -1.96
CA ARG A 783 -2.77 32.41 -0.68
C ARG A 783 -1.27 32.41 -0.93
N PHE A 784 -0.65 33.54 -0.77
CA PHE A 784 0.79 33.69 -0.96
C PHE A 784 1.43 34.67 0.04
N LYS A 785 2.74 34.59 0.17
CA LYS A 785 3.58 35.57 0.88
C LYS A 785 4.47 36.26 -0.12
N VAL A 786 4.64 37.56 -0.01
CA VAL A 786 5.67 38.27 -0.78
C VAL A 786 6.99 38.04 -0.09
N ILE A 787 8.00 37.65 -0.86
CA ILE A 787 9.37 37.46 -0.40
C ILE A 787 10.13 38.71 -0.81
N GLU A 788 10.66 39.45 0.17
CA GLU A 788 11.49 40.62 -0.05
C GLU A 788 12.89 40.26 -0.61
#